data_b001d94cf9167a7863489341d1a973dc
#
_entry.id   b001d94cf9167a7863489341d1a973dc
#
_cell.length_a   1.000
_cell.length_b   1.000
_cell.length_c   1.000
_cell.angle_alpha   90.00
_cell.angle_beta   90.00
_cell.angle_gamma   90.00
#
_symmetry.space_group_name_H-M   'P 1'
#
loop_
_entity.id
_entity.type
_entity.pdbx_description
1 polymer ?
#
loop_
_entity_poly.entity_id
_entity_poly.type
_entity_poly.pdbx_seq_one_letter_code
_entity_poly.pdbx_strand_id
1 'polypeptide(L)'
;MAQSLEQRFLTARKEYIIRQFSRMNPMQLEAVLTTEGPLLLLAGAGSGKTTVLINRIANLIRFGCAAGSDELARPVTEEDVCFLEGELAKPHEENRAAADELCALHPAAPWSIIAITFTNKAANELKERLTVMLGPEANDVWAMTFHSACCRILRREIERIGYDRSFTIYDTADSERVIKEILRDRNLDEKTFPPRSVLGMISKAKDQMASPEAFAKDAGDDYRLKRIAELYKEYQSRLKASNAVDFDDIILLTVQILQQFEDVRDYYQRKFRYVLIDEYQDTNHLQYLLASLLAGRYENICVVGDDDQSIYRFRGATIRNILDFEKEYKGARVIRLEQNYRSTQSILDAANAVISNNHGRKGKKLWTNNGAGDNILFYEAYNESDEANFVANNILTESHGKNFKDFAILYRTNAQSNAMEYAFKRCGIPYRIIGGTRFFDRAEVKDMLAYLWVISNRADDLRLKRIINQPPRGIGAKTVETIERLCAASGKPLYSVVSDPYSYPAMERSAQKLMNFTVLIEECAELAQTLPLPDFYEELLIRTGYVKMLEEKDELENRTRLENVRELKSSIVNYVENADTPTLSGFLEEIALYTDIEQYDQDADAVVMMTMHSAKGLEFPNVYVIGMEEGLFPGMRSIGDPEEMEEERRLCYVAITRAKKHLTLTCAKQRMLYGRTSVNRHSRFIEEIPPELITGKKAELPKTYQKPAQPQHQPRAWTDSFQTRKTQAALPDFRKGDMIVHDTFGRGMILSVLKMGNDAMLEIAFDQVGTKRLMACAAAARMHKT
;
A
#
# COMPACT_ATOMS: atom_id res chain seq x y z
N MET A 1 -48.03 -17.63 -34.26
CA MET A 1 -48.16 -18.76 -33.32
C MET A 1 -48.24 -18.18 -31.93
N ALA A 2 -49.18 -18.55 -31.09
CA ALA A 2 -49.25 -18.14 -29.71
C ALA A 2 -48.01 -18.74 -28.99
N GLN A 3 -47.27 -17.92 -28.22
CA GLN A 3 -46.17 -18.40 -27.38
C GLN A 3 -46.70 -19.41 -26.36
N SER A 4 -45.95 -20.47 -26.05
CA SER A 4 -46.31 -21.37 -24.97
C SER A 4 -46.30 -20.62 -23.60
N LEU A 5 -47.05 -21.13 -22.63
CA LEU A 5 -47.09 -20.54 -21.30
C LEU A 5 -45.69 -20.38 -20.71
N GLU A 6 -44.86 -21.41 -20.84
CA GLU A 6 -43.46 -21.39 -20.40
C GLU A 6 -42.63 -20.32 -21.10
N GLN A 7 -42.79 -20.16 -22.43
CA GLN A 7 -42.07 -19.10 -23.16
C GLN A 7 -42.48 -17.69 -22.73
N ARG A 8 -43.78 -17.47 -22.44
CA ARG A 8 -44.27 -16.20 -21.87
C ARG A 8 -43.63 -15.92 -20.53
N PHE A 9 -43.64 -16.93 -19.65
CA PHE A 9 -43.01 -16.82 -18.32
C PHE A 9 -41.50 -16.51 -18.42
N LEU A 10 -40.75 -17.26 -19.20
CA LEU A 10 -39.32 -17.06 -19.38
C LEU A 10 -39.00 -15.67 -19.93
N THR A 11 -39.81 -15.16 -20.84
CA THR A 11 -39.68 -13.80 -21.36
C THR A 11 -39.93 -12.76 -20.27
N ALA A 12 -41.05 -12.89 -19.54
CA ALA A 12 -41.44 -11.99 -18.47
C ALA A 12 -40.40 -12.04 -17.31
N ARG A 13 -39.92 -13.24 -16.93
CA ARG A 13 -38.86 -13.42 -15.91
C ARG A 13 -37.60 -12.68 -16.31
N LYS A 14 -37.11 -12.84 -17.51
CA LYS A 14 -35.90 -12.17 -18.00
C LYS A 14 -36.09 -10.65 -18.02
N GLU A 15 -37.23 -10.17 -18.48
CA GLU A 15 -37.53 -8.74 -18.49
C GLU A 15 -37.65 -8.15 -17.07
N TYR A 16 -38.26 -8.88 -16.13
CA TYR A 16 -38.36 -8.49 -14.73
C TYR A 16 -36.98 -8.37 -14.10
N ILE A 17 -36.09 -9.37 -14.29
CA ILE A 17 -34.73 -9.33 -13.75
C ILE A 17 -33.94 -8.18 -14.36
N ILE A 18 -33.99 -7.97 -15.68
CA ILE A 18 -33.32 -6.85 -16.36
C ILE A 18 -33.75 -5.50 -15.77
N ARG A 19 -35.05 -5.35 -15.50
CA ARG A 19 -35.60 -4.11 -14.95
C ARG A 19 -35.06 -3.77 -13.56
N GLN A 20 -34.72 -4.78 -12.73
CA GLN A 20 -34.09 -4.55 -11.42
C GLN A 20 -32.73 -3.87 -11.53
N PHE A 21 -32.04 -4.03 -12.68
CA PHE A 21 -30.71 -3.49 -12.96
C PHE A 21 -30.74 -2.41 -14.07
N SER A 22 -31.86 -1.73 -14.26
CA SER A 22 -32.09 -0.76 -15.36
C SER A 22 -31.15 0.46 -15.33
N ARG A 23 -30.46 0.72 -14.21
CA ARG A 23 -29.45 1.78 -14.09
C ARG A 23 -28.10 1.40 -14.70
N MET A 24 -27.90 0.14 -15.09
CA MET A 24 -26.68 -0.35 -15.69
C MET A 24 -26.66 -0.06 -17.21
N ASN A 25 -25.47 0.28 -17.73
CA ASN A 25 -25.30 0.30 -19.17
C ASN A 25 -25.30 -1.15 -19.74
N PRO A 26 -25.43 -1.35 -21.07
CA PRO A 26 -25.54 -2.70 -21.64
C PRO A 26 -24.40 -3.65 -21.24
N MET A 27 -23.14 -3.20 -21.20
CA MET A 27 -21.99 -4.03 -20.84
C MET A 27 -21.97 -4.36 -19.35
N GLN A 28 -22.35 -3.41 -18.51
CA GLN A 28 -22.49 -3.64 -17.07
C GLN A 28 -23.62 -4.62 -16.79
N LEU A 29 -24.76 -4.47 -17.46
CA LEU A 29 -25.90 -5.38 -17.34
C LEU A 29 -25.53 -6.80 -17.78
N GLU A 30 -24.85 -6.94 -18.90
CA GLU A 30 -24.34 -8.22 -19.37
C GLU A 30 -23.42 -8.90 -18.32
N ALA A 31 -22.53 -8.13 -17.70
CA ALA A 31 -21.66 -8.60 -16.61
C ALA A 31 -22.43 -9.04 -15.37
N VAL A 32 -23.49 -8.35 -15.00
CA VAL A 32 -24.36 -8.71 -13.88
C VAL A 32 -25.15 -9.99 -14.14
N LEU A 33 -25.65 -10.16 -15.36
CA LEU A 33 -26.52 -11.28 -15.74
C LEU A 33 -25.74 -12.57 -16.13
N THR A 34 -24.43 -12.48 -16.40
CA THR A 34 -23.58 -13.65 -16.71
C THR A 34 -23.16 -14.32 -15.39
N THR A 35 -23.92 -15.29 -14.87
CA THR A 35 -23.75 -15.84 -13.52
C THR A 35 -22.78 -17.00 -13.43
N GLU A 36 -22.79 -17.93 -14.39
CA GLU A 36 -22.03 -19.18 -14.34
C GLU A 36 -20.76 -19.11 -15.23
N GLY A 37 -19.77 -19.88 -14.82
CA GLY A 37 -18.48 -20.03 -15.51
C GLY A 37 -17.48 -18.89 -15.27
N PRO A 38 -16.27 -19.02 -15.80
CA PRO A 38 -15.22 -18.03 -15.62
C PRO A 38 -15.50 -16.74 -16.41
N LEU A 39 -15.42 -15.61 -15.70
CA LEU A 39 -15.71 -14.28 -16.24
C LEU A 39 -14.57 -13.32 -15.93
N LEU A 40 -14.05 -12.66 -16.97
CA LEU A 40 -13.10 -11.55 -16.85
C LEU A 40 -13.80 -10.23 -17.21
N LEU A 41 -13.87 -9.31 -16.26
CA LEU A 41 -14.32 -7.94 -16.46
C LEU A 41 -13.09 -7.02 -16.62
N LEU A 42 -12.79 -6.66 -17.88
CA LEU A 42 -11.77 -5.66 -18.18
C LEU A 42 -12.39 -4.28 -18.03
N ALA A 43 -12.20 -3.67 -16.88
CA ALA A 43 -12.91 -2.48 -16.48
C ALA A 43 -11.96 -1.29 -16.32
N GLY A 44 -12.06 -0.30 -17.19
CA GLY A 44 -11.24 0.90 -17.13
C GLY A 44 -11.45 1.74 -15.87
N ALA A 45 -10.60 2.76 -15.67
CA ALA A 45 -10.75 3.70 -14.58
C ALA A 45 -12.15 4.33 -14.59
N GLY A 46 -12.80 4.45 -13.42
CA GLY A 46 -14.11 5.10 -13.30
C GLY A 46 -15.27 4.45 -14.07
N SER A 47 -15.14 3.19 -14.50
CA SER A 47 -16.19 2.47 -15.25
C SER A 47 -17.27 1.81 -14.38
N GLY A 48 -17.21 1.99 -13.05
CA GLY A 48 -18.19 1.44 -12.12
C GLY A 48 -17.94 -0.03 -11.76
N LYS A 49 -16.68 -0.50 -11.72
CA LYS A 49 -16.26 -1.85 -11.34
C LYS A 49 -16.98 -2.38 -10.09
N THR A 50 -16.87 -1.65 -8.99
CA THR A 50 -17.48 -2.02 -7.70
C THR A 50 -19.00 -2.08 -7.80
N THR A 51 -19.62 -1.17 -8.56
CA THR A 51 -21.08 -1.17 -8.77
C THR A 51 -21.52 -2.43 -9.52
N VAL A 52 -20.80 -2.85 -10.55
CA VAL A 52 -21.09 -4.11 -11.27
C VAL A 52 -20.94 -5.31 -10.35
N LEU A 53 -19.85 -5.35 -9.54
CA LEU A 53 -19.61 -6.44 -8.61
C LEU A 53 -20.73 -6.59 -7.57
N ILE A 54 -21.18 -5.48 -6.97
CA ILE A 54 -22.28 -5.45 -6.00
C ILE A 54 -23.59 -5.94 -6.65
N ASN A 55 -23.93 -5.41 -7.82
CA ASN A 55 -25.18 -5.80 -8.50
C ASN A 55 -25.12 -7.26 -8.97
N ARG A 56 -23.94 -7.77 -9.36
CA ARG A 56 -23.74 -9.19 -9.67
C ARG A 56 -23.98 -10.08 -8.45
N ILE A 57 -23.42 -9.72 -7.29
CA ILE A 57 -23.68 -10.47 -6.03
C ILE A 57 -25.16 -10.42 -5.69
N ALA A 58 -25.79 -9.27 -5.82
CA ALA A 58 -27.22 -9.13 -5.56
C ALA A 58 -28.07 -9.99 -6.53
N ASN A 59 -27.68 -10.04 -7.82
CA ASN A 59 -28.34 -10.91 -8.79
C ASN A 59 -28.19 -12.40 -8.42
N LEU A 60 -26.98 -12.83 -8.01
CA LEU A 60 -26.73 -14.21 -7.59
C LEU A 60 -27.57 -14.62 -6.38
N ILE A 61 -27.72 -13.73 -5.38
CA ILE A 61 -28.49 -14.01 -4.16
C ILE A 61 -29.98 -14.00 -4.43
N ARG A 62 -30.50 -13.02 -5.22
CA ARG A 62 -31.94 -12.87 -5.46
C ARG A 62 -32.46 -13.83 -6.52
N PHE A 63 -31.75 -13.98 -7.63
CA PHE A 63 -32.25 -14.67 -8.82
C PHE A 63 -31.41 -15.88 -9.24
N GLY A 64 -30.20 -16.05 -8.71
CA GLY A 64 -29.31 -17.13 -9.10
C GLY A 64 -28.94 -17.08 -10.59
N CYS A 65 -29.15 -18.18 -11.32
CA CYS A 65 -28.85 -18.29 -12.76
C CYS A 65 -30.05 -18.01 -13.67
N ALA A 66 -31.15 -17.50 -13.14
CA ALA A 66 -32.44 -17.38 -13.82
C ALA A 66 -32.41 -16.54 -15.10
N ALA A 67 -31.62 -15.47 -15.15
CA ALA A 67 -31.58 -14.54 -16.29
C ALA A 67 -31.00 -15.17 -17.57
N GLY A 68 -30.12 -16.17 -17.42
CA GLY A 68 -29.43 -16.85 -18.54
C GLY A 68 -29.89 -18.29 -18.79
N SER A 69 -30.89 -18.79 -18.07
CA SER A 69 -31.35 -20.17 -18.14
C SER A 69 -32.81 -20.26 -18.66
N ASP A 70 -33.09 -21.27 -19.43
CA ASP A 70 -34.47 -21.62 -19.85
C ASP A 70 -35.10 -22.66 -18.91
N GLU A 71 -34.39 -23.06 -17.84
CA GLU A 71 -34.89 -23.97 -16.83
C GLU A 71 -35.96 -23.30 -15.94
N LEU A 72 -36.96 -24.09 -15.55
CA LEU A 72 -38.02 -23.68 -14.65
C LEU A 72 -37.80 -24.30 -13.25
N ALA A 73 -37.88 -23.49 -12.19
CA ALA A 73 -37.75 -23.99 -10.82
C ALA A 73 -38.94 -24.90 -10.41
N ARG A 74 -40.11 -24.68 -10.99
CA ARG A 74 -41.34 -25.48 -10.84
C ARG A 74 -42.23 -25.33 -12.07
N PRO A 75 -43.26 -26.19 -12.25
CA PRO A 75 -44.26 -25.96 -13.27
C PRO A 75 -44.91 -24.58 -13.13
N VAL A 76 -45.07 -23.88 -14.22
CA VAL A 76 -45.59 -22.50 -14.27
C VAL A 76 -47.10 -22.53 -14.53
N THR A 77 -47.87 -21.70 -13.84
CA THR A 77 -49.30 -21.53 -14.01
C THR A 77 -49.63 -20.26 -14.79
N GLU A 78 -50.84 -20.14 -15.34
CA GLU A 78 -51.29 -18.89 -15.97
C GLU A 78 -51.34 -17.73 -14.98
N GLU A 79 -51.64 -18.01 -13.69
CA GLU A 79 -51.64 -17.03 -12.61
C GLU A 79 -50.21 -16.44 -12.38
N ASP A 80 -49.16 -17.29 -12.43
CA ASP A 80 -47.77 -16.85 -12.30
C ASP A 80 -47.39 -15.88 -13.42
N VAL A 81 -47.78 -16.22 -14.68
CA VAL A 81 -47.48 -15.36 -15.82
C VAL A 81 -48.23 -14.03 -15.72
N CYS A 82 -49.55 -14.08 -15.44
CA CYS A 82 -50.37 -12.86 -15.27
C CYS A 82 -49.87 -11.98 -14.15
N PHE A 83 -49.44 -12.55 -13.02
CA PHE A 83 -48.86 -11.84 -11.92
C PHE A 83 -47.55 -11.10 -12.33
N LEU A 84 -46.65 -11.79 -12.99
CA LEU A 84 -45.36 -11.23 -13.40
C LEU A 84 -45.53 -10.17 -14.50
N GLU A 85 -46.42 -10.43 -15.51
CA GLU A 85 -46.76 -9.44 -16.54
C GLU A 85 -47.45 -8.21 -15.92
N GLY A 86 -48.26 -8.39 -14.88
CA GLY A 86 -48.87 -7.33 -14.11
C GLY A 86 -47.83 -6.44 -13.39
N GLU A 87 -46.83 -7.06 -12.74
CA GLU A 87 -45.72 -6.36 -12.09
C GLU A 87 -44.79 -5.66 -13.09
N LEU A 88 -44.66 -6.19 -14.29
CA LEU A 88 -43.95 -5.50 -15.37
C LEU A 88 -44.72 -4.28 -15.87
N ALA A 89 -46.06 -4.35 -15.95
CA ALA A 89 -46.87 -3.25 -16.41
C ALA A 89 -47.01 -2.14 -15.32
N LYS A 90 -47.21 -2.53 -14.05
CA LYS A 90 -47.35 -1.64 -12.91
C LYS A 90 -46.75 -2.26 -11.64
N PRO A 91 -45.48 -1.90 -11.31
CA PRO A 91 -44.78 -2.46 -10.15
C PRO A 91 -45.45 -2.04 -8.82
N HIS A 92 -45.56 -2.99 -7.90
CA HIS A 92 -46.01 -2.75 -6.54
C HIS A 92 -44.92 -3.20 -5.57
N GLU A 93 -44.53 -2.34 -4.65
CA GLU A 93 -43.44 -2.67 -3.70
C GLU A 93 -43.80 -3.86 -2.81
N GLU A 94 -45.07 -4.01 -2.46
CA GLU A 94 -45.61 -5.13 -1.65
C GLU A 94 -45.43 -6.49 -2.32
N ASN A 95 -45.43 -6.55 -3.65
CA ASN A 95 -45.32 -7.78 -4.45
C ASN A 95 -43.90 -8.14 -4.80
N ARG A 96 -42.95 -7.25 -4.52
CA ARG A 96 -41.55 -7.41 -4.93
C ARG A 96 -40.92 -8.72 -4.45
N ALA A 97 -41.09 -9.05 -3.16
CA ALA A 97 -40.56 -10.28 -2.60
C ALA A 97 -41.12 -11.54 -3.29
N ALA A 98 -42.43 -11.57 -3.54
CA ALA A 98 -43.08 -12.69 -4.23
C ALA A 98 -42.65 -12.80 -5.71
N ALA A 99 -42.48 -11.67 -6.40
CA ALA A 99 -41.99 -11.64 -7.77
C ALA A 99 -40.52 -12.06 -7.85
N ASP A 100 -39.67 -11.66 -6.88
CA ASP A 100 -38.29 -12.09 -6.80
C ASP A 100 -38.18 -13.62 -6.59
N GLU A 101 -38.96 -14.16 -5.64
CA GLU A 101 -39.02 -15.60 -5.37
C GLU A 101 -39.51 -16.40 -6.58
N LEU A 102 -40.56 -15.92 -7.25
CA LEU A 102 -41.08 -16.55 -8.47
C LEU A 102 -40.05 -16.57 -9.60
N CYS A 103 -39.22 -15.53 -9.72
CA CYS A 103 -38.20 -15.41 -10.74
C CYS A 103 -36.91 -16.15 -10.43
N ALA A 104 -36.69 -16.58 -9.17
CA ALA A 104 -35.43 -17.18 -8.74
C ALA A 104 -35.23 -18.60 -9.30
N LEU A 105 -33.98 -18.89 -9.72
CA LEU A 105 -33.53 -20.21 -10.12
C LEU A 105 -32.14 -20.48 -9.50
N HIS A 106 -32.08 -21.45 -8.56
CA HIS A 106 -30.88 -21.79 -7.83
C HIS A 106 -30.16 -20.57 -7.17
N PRO A 107 -30.88 -19.74 -6.41
CA PRO A 107 -30.31 -18.57 -5.78
C PRO A 107 -29.13 -18.96 -4.87
N ALA A 108 -28.09 -18.12 -4.87
CA ALA A 108 -26.89 -18.40 -4.08
C ALA A 108 -27.13 -18.01 -2.63
N ALA A 109 -26.87 -18.91 -1.68
CA ALA A 109 -26.83 -18.54 -0.29
C ALA A 109 -25.67 -17.53 -0.04
N PRO A 110 -25.88 -16.44 0.73
CA PRO A 110 -24.87 -15.40 0.93
C PRO A 110 -23.49 -15.97 1.40
N TRP A 111 -23.49 -16.94 2.33
CA TRP A 111 -22.27 -17.60 2.82
C TRP A 111 -21.52 -18.42 1.76
N SER A 112 -22.13 -18.71 0.61
CA SER A 112 -21.51 -19.46 -0.49
C SER A 112 -20.75 -18.54 -1.49
N ILE A 113 -20.72 -17.24 -1.20
CA ILE A 113 -20.05 -16.24 -2.03
C ILE A 113 -18.84 -15.68 -1.27
N ILE A 114 -17.68 -15.72 -1.93
CA ILE A 114 -16.48 -15.00 -1.47
C ILE A 114 -16.15 -13.90 -2.45
N ALA A 115 -16.03 -12.65 -1.96
CA ALA A 115 -15.67 -11.46 -2.72
C ALA A 115 -14.42 -10.84 -2.12
N ILE A 116 -13.30 -10.97 -2.82
CA ILE A 116 -11.98 -10.56 -2.34
C ILE A 116 -11.62 -9.21 -2.93
N THR A 117 -11.15 -8.30 -2.06
CA THR A 117 -10.64 -6.97 -2.41
C THR A 117 -9.21 -6.78 -1.90
N PHE A 118 -8.55 -5.67 -2.30
CA PHE A 118 -7.18 -5.38 -1.85
C PHE A 118 -7.11 -4.57 -0.55
N THR A 119 -8.17 -3.85 -0.18
CA THR A 119 -8.20 -3.01 1.02
C THR A 119 -9.43 -3.29 1.86
N ASN A 120 -9.30 -3.16 3.19
CA ASN A 120 -10.44 -3.32 4.10
C ASN A 120 -11.52 -2.26 3.86
N LYS A 121 -11.11 -1.03 3.47
CA LYS A 121 -12.05 0.02 3.06
C LYS A 121 -12.96 -0.43 1.91
N ALA A 122 -12.39 -1.03 0.85
CA ALA A 122 -13.18 -1.54 -0.27
C ALA A 122 -14.08 -2.72 0.14
N ALA A 123 -13.59 -3.60 1.04
CA ALA A 123 -14.38 -4.70 1.58
C ALA A 123 -15.56 -4.20 2.42
N ASN A 124 -15.34 -3.21 3.28
CA ASN A 124 -16.38 -2.61 4.11
C ASN A 124 -17.41 -1.86 3.25
N GLU A 125 -16.97 -1.06 2.28
CA GLU A 125 -17.88 -0.41 1.32
C GLU A 125 -18.74 -1.43 0.55
N LEU A 126 -18.14 -2.56 0.15
CA LEU A 126 -18.86 -3.65 -0.49
C LEU A 126 -19.95 -4.23 0.44
N LYS A 127 -19.62 -4.50 1.71
CA LYS A 127 -20.57 -5.01 2.72
C LYS A 127 -21.70 -4.02 2.96
N GLU A 128 -21.39 -2.76 3.23
CA GLU A 128 -22.38 -1.72 3.48
C GLU A 128 -23.38 -1.60 2.33
N ARG A 129 -22.88 -1.53 1.09
CA ARG A 129 -23.74 -1.42 -0.09
C ARG A 129 -24.59 -2.68 -0.32
N LEU A 130 -24.03 -3.87 -0.07
CA LEU A 130 -24.80 -5.12 -0.13
C LEU A 130 -25.88 -5.16 0.95
N THR A 131 -25.58 -4.74 2.18
CA THR A 131 -26.54 -4.69 3.29
C THR A 131 -27.68 -3.71 3.00
N VAL A 132 -27.39 -2.56 2.41
CA VAL A 132 -28.43 -1.59 1.97
C VAL A 132 -29.33 -2.20 0.88
N MET A 133 -28.79 -3.04 0.00
CA MET A 133 -29.51 -3.60 -1.15
C MET A 133 -30.29 -4.88 -0.81
N LEU A 134 -29.77 -5.72 0.06
CA LEU A 134 -30.24 -7.09 0.32
C LEU A 134 -30.72 -7.31 1.77
N GLY A 135 -30.44 -6.37 2.67
CA GLY A 135 -30.71 -6.52 4.10
C GLY A 135 -29.57 -7.23 4.87
N PRO A 136 -29.80 -7.54 6.17
CA PRO A 136 -28.77 -8.06 7.07
C PRO A 136 -28.12 -9.39 6.63
N GLU A 137 -28.86 -10.23 5.89
CA GLU A 137 -28.37 -11.52 5.40
C GLU A 137 -27.13 -11.38 4.48
N ALA A 138 -26.96 -10.20 3.86
CA ALA A 138 -25.77 -9.89 3.06
C ALA A 138 -24.46 -9.93 3.87
N ASN A 139 -24.50 -9.82 5.20
CA ASN A 139 -23.34 -9.90 6.07
C ASN A 139 -22.67 -11.28 6.06
N ASP A 140 -23.38 -12.33 5.66
CA ASP A 140 -22.84 -13.68 5.51
C ASP A 140 -21.94 -13.84 4.27
N VAL A 141 -21.98 -12.87 3.32
CA VAL A 141 -21.03 -12.84 2.19
C VAL A 141 -19.62 -12.61 2.73
N TRP A 142 -18.67 -13.44 2.31
CA TRP A 142 -17.26 -13.24 2.65
C TRP A 142 -16.65 -12.11 1.83
N ALA A 143 -17.05 -10.87 2.10
CA ALA A 143 -16.47 -9.68 1.50
C ALA A 143 -15.29 -9.23 2.37
N MET A 144 -14.04 -9.48 1.93
CA MET A 144 -12.83 -9.24 2.73
C MET A 144 -11.57 -9.17 1.86
N THR A 145 -10.43 -8.83 2.48
CA THR A 145 -9.13 -8.85 1.77
C THR A 145 -8.58 -10.28 1.64
N PHE A 146 -7.60 -10.49 0.75
CA PHE A 146 -6.87 -11.76 0.67
C PHE A 146 -6.34 -12.20 2.03
N HIS A 147 -5.67 -11.32 2.74
CA HIS A 147 -5.09 -11.62 4.04
C HIS A 147 -6.16 -11.96 5.08
N SER A 148 -7.25 -11.18 5.14
CA SER A 148 -8.36 -11.47 6.08
C SER A 148 -9.01 -12.81 5.80
N ALA A 149 -9.22 -13.18 4.52
CA ALA A 149 -9.76 -14.47 4.15
C ALA A 149 -8.81 -15.61 4.55
N CYS A 150 -7.52 -15.47 4.30
CA CYS A 150 -6.50 -16.43 4.70
C CYS A 150 -6.39 -16.54 6.23
N CYS A 151 -6.37 -15.44 6.96
CA CYS A 151 -6.37 -15.46 8.43
C CYS A 151 -7.56 -16.24 8.98
N ARG A 152 -8.76 -16.01 8.44
CA ARG A 152 -9.97 -16.73 8.85
C ARG A 152 -9.89 -18.23 8.57
N ILE A 153 -9.24 -18.63 7.46
CA ILE A 153 -8.97 -20.03 7.14
C ILE A 153 -7.91 -20.59 8.10
N LEU A 154 -6.79 -19.87 8.29
CA LEU A 154 -5.70 -20.30 9.17
C LEU A 154 -6.14 -20.46 10.63
N ARG A 155 -6.96 -19.54 11.18
CA ARG A 155 -7.49 -19.66 12.54
C ARG A 155 -8.25 -20.99 12.77
N ARG A 156 -8.75 -21.58 11.71
CA ARG A 156 -9.44 -22.88 11.78
C ARG A 156 -8.52 -24.08 11.51
N GLU A 157 -7.59 -23.96 10.56
CA GLU A 157 -6.90 -25.12 9.98
C GLU A 157 -5.40 -25.17 10.27
N ILE A 158 -4.78 -24.13 10.85
CA ILE A 158 -3.32 -24.00 10.97
C ILE A 158 -2.67 -25.07 11.89
N GLU A 159 -3.45 -25.65 12.80
CA GLU A 159 -2.98 -26.73 13.68
C GLU A 159 -2.48 -27.95 12.90
N ARG A 160 -3.00 -28.16 11.67
CA ARG A 160 -2.57 -29.24 10.77
C ARG A 160 -1.11 -29.16 10.35
N ILE A 161 -0.53 -27.96 10.41
CA ILE A 161 0.88 -27.71 10.06
C ILE A 161 1.74 -27.34 11.28
N GLY A 162 1.18 -27.55 12.49
CA GLY A 162 1.90 -27.45 13.76
C GLY A 162 2.12 -26.04 14.28
N TYR A 163 1.16 -25.14 14.09
CA TYR A 163 1.02 -23.86 14.78
C TYR A 163 -0.23 -23.91 15.68
N ASP A 164 -0.29 -23.00 16.67
CA ASP A 164 -1.51 -22.79 17.43
C ASP A 164 -2.41 -21.77 16.73
N ARG A 165 -3.73 -21.88 16.94
CA ARG A 165 -4.72 -20.93 16.40
C ARG A 165 -4.51 -19.49 16.87
N SER A 166 -3.89 -19.29 18.03
CA SER A 166 -3.55 -17.98 18.61
C SER A 166 -2.29 -17.36 18.03
N PHE A 167 -1.88 -17.74 16.81
CA PHE A 167 -0.66 -17.21 16.18
C PHE A 167 -0.65 -15.68 16.11
N THR A 168 0.54 -15.10 16.21
CA THR A 168 0.80 -13.68 16.11
C THR A 168 1.16 -13.31 14.67
N ILE A 169 0.69 -12.14 14.20
CA ILE A 169 1.09 -11.59 12.90
C ILE A 169 2.20 -10.56 13.12
N TYR A 170 3.37 -10.79 12.51
CA TYR A 170 4.51 -9.90 12.55
C TYR A 170 4.45 -8.87 11.41
N ASP A 171 4.62 -7.60 11.77
CA ASP A 171 4.79 -6.54 10.77
C ASP A 171 6.21 -6.53 10.18
N THR A 172 6.46 -5.63 9.23
CA THR A 172 7.79 -5.49 8.61
C THR A 172 8.88 -5.14 9.63
N ALA A 173 8.56 -4.33 10.64
CA ALA A 173 9.54 -3.93 11.65
C ALA A 173 9.87 -5.09 12.61
N ASP A 174 8.86 -5.89 12.97
CA ASP A 174 9.04 -7.12 13.75
C ASP A 174 9.91 -8.12 12.98
N SER A 175 9.60 -8.32 11.70
CA SER A 175 10.37 -9.21 10.81
C SER A 175 11.82 -8.75 10.61
N GLU A 176 12.06 -7.45 10.41
CA GLU A 176 13.41 -6.87 10.38
C GLU A 176 14.18 -7.11 11.68
N ARG A 177 13.50 -7.03 12.81
CA ARG A 177 14.13 -7.26 14.13
C ARG A 177 14.54 -8.72 14.31
N VAL A 178 13.71 -9.67 13.88
CA VAL A 178 14.07 -11.10 13.88
C VAL A 178 15.33 -11.35 13.02
N ILE A 179 15.39 -10.77 11.81
CA ILE A 179 16.58 -10.89 10.95
C ILE A 179 17.83 -10.29 11.62
N LYS A 180 17.71 -9.12 12.25
CA LYS A 180 18.83 -8.49 12.98
C LYS A 180 19.33 -9.37 14.14
N GLU A 181 18.43 -9.99 14.88
CA GLU A 181 18.80 -10.93 15.95
C GLU A 181 19.53 -12.14 15.37
N ILE A 182 19.06 -12.72 14.25
CA ILE A 182 19.74 -13.84 13.56
C ILE A 182 21.14 -13.44 13.09
N LEU A 183 21.28 -12.26 12.45
CA LEU A 183 22.59 -11.75 12.00
C LEU A 183 23.57 -11.59 13.16
N ARG A 184 23.14 -11.03 14.28
CA ARG A 184 23.93 -10.88 15.50
C ARG A 184 24.39 -12.23 16.03
N ASP A 185 23.48 -13.18 16.16
CA ASP A 185 23.77 -14.52 16.73
C ASP A 185 24.73 -15.33 15.85
N ARG A 186 24.71 -15.06 14.53
CA ARG A 186 25.64 -15.68 13.56
C ARG A 186 26.90 -14.87 13.31
N ASN A 187 27.12 -13.74 14.00
CA ASN A 187 28.21 -12.79 13.79
C ASN A 187 28.33 -12.34 12.31
N LEU A 188 27.20 -12.08 11.67
CA LEU A 188 27.12 -11.55 10.32
C LEU A 188 26.91 -10.03 10.35
N ASP A 189 27.63 -9.33 9.46
CA ASP A 189 27.57 -7.88 9.38
C ASP A 189 26.30 -7.37 8.68
N GLU A 190 25.55 -6.45 9.33
CA GLU A 190 24.33 -5.86 8.78
C GLU A 190 24.59 -5.00 7.52
N LYS A 191 25.81 -4.51 7.29
CA LYS A 191 26.14 -3.77 6.07
C LYS A 191 26.24 -4.69 4.87
N THR A 192 26.76 -5.91 5.08
CA THR A 192 26.87 -6.95 4.05
C THR A 192 25.52 -7.62 3.78
N PHE A 193 24.72 -7.81 4.84
CA PHE A 193 23.37 -8.40 4.80
C PHE A 193 22.33 -7.44 5.38
N PRO A 194 21.98 -6.34 4.68
CA PRO A 194 20.99 -5.40 5.19
C PRO A 194 19.65 -6.11 5.46
N PRO A 195 19.07 -6.04 6.67
CA PRO A 195 17.88 -6.78 7.06
C PRO A 195 16.70 -6.65 6.09
N ARG A 196 16.42 -5.44 5.60
CA ARG A 196 15.39 -5.20 4.58
C ARG A 196 15.65 -5.90 3.26
N SER A 197 16.92 -5.96 2.83
CA SER A 197 17.30 -6.64 1.59
C SER A 197 17.13 -8.16 1.74
N VAL A 198 17.52 -8.72 2.89
CA VAL A 198 17.32 -10.13 3.21
C VAL A 198 15.84 -10.49 3.23
N LEU A 199 15.01 -9.72 3.94
CA LEU A 199 13.56 -9.92 3.97
C LEU A 199 12.94 -9.82 2.58
N GLY A 200 13.34 -8.84 1.76
CA GLY A 200 12.82 -8.72 0.40
C GLY A 200 13.12 -9.93 -0.47
N MET A 201 14.28 -10.59 -0.27
CA MET A 201 14.61 -11.84 -0.97
C MET A 201 13.81 -13.03 -0.42
N ILE A 202 13.58 -13.10 0.88
CA ILE A 202 12.72 -14.12 1.52
C ILE A 202 11.27 -13.97 1.03
N SER A 203 10.73 -12.75 1.04
CA SER A 203 9.38 -12.44 0.55
C SER A 203 9.20 -12.89 -0.90
N LYS A 204 10.18 -12.57 -1.77
CA LYS A 204 10.15 -13.02 -3.15
C LYS A 204 10.20 -14.53 -3.30
N ALA A 205 10.97 -15.23 -2.45
CA ALA A 205 11.01 -16.69 -2.45
C ALA A 205 9.64 -17.27 -1.99
N LYS A 206 9.03 -16.69 -0.95
CA LYS A 206 7.69 -17.08 -0.48
C LYS A 206 6.62 -16.90 -1.56
N ASP A 207 6.64 -15.76 -2.28
CA ASP A 207 5.73 -15.51 -3.41
C ASP A 207 5.83 -16.55 -4.51
N GLN A 208 7.01 -17.14 -4.70
CA GLN A 208 7.26 -18.23 -5.66
C GLN A 208 7.05 -19.63 -5.05
N MET A 209 6.56 -19.73 -3.83
CA MET A 209 6.44 -20.98 -3.06
C MET A 209 7.78 -21.71 -2.87
N ALA A 210 8.91 -21.04 -2.98
CA ALA A 210 10.21 -21.64 -2.77
C ALA A 210 10.47 -21.83 -1.27
N SER A 211 10.62 -23.07 -0.83
CA SER A 211 11.07 -23.38 0.53
C SER A 211 12.51 -22.93 0.74
N PRO A 212 12.99 -22.77 1.99
CA PRO A 212 14.40 -22.49 2.25
C PRO A 212 15.36 -23.48 1.56
N GLU A 213 14.99 -24.75 1.47
CA GLU A 213 15.76 -25.80 0.81
C GLU A 213 15.76 -25.63 -0.72
N ALA A 214 14.61 -25.30 -1.32
CA ALA A 214 14.51 -25.00 -2.74
C ALA A 214 15.33 -23.75 -3.10
N PHE A 215 15.20 -22.68 -2.32
CA PHE A 215 15.98 -21.46 -2.49
C PHE A 215 17.50 -21.72 -2.36
N ALA A 216 17.91 -22.58 -1.40
CA ALA A 216 19.33 -22.97 -1.27
C ALA A 216 19.86 -23.74 -2.48
N LYS A 217 19.00 -24.57 -3.10
CA LYS A 217 19.37 -25.31 -4.33
C LYS A 217 19.51 -24.36 -5.52
N ASP A 218 18.61 -23.41 -5.65
CA ASP A 218 18.63 -22.42 -6.74
C ASP A 218 19.76 -21.41 -6.60
N ALA A 219 20.29 -21.22 -5.38
CA ALA A 219 21.44 -20.37 -5.11
C ALA A 219 22.74 -20.84 -5.80
N GLY A 220 22.81 -22.09 -6.25
CA GLY A 220 23.97 -22.64 -6.95
C GLY A 220 25.27 -22.43 -6.15
N ASP A 221 26.27 -21.79 -6.75
CA ASP A 221 27.54 -21.49 -6.09
C ASP A 221 27.65 -20.06 -5.53
N ASP A 222 26.57 -19.28 -5.59
CA ASP A 222 26.58 -17.92 -5.03
C ASP A 222 26.62 -17.96 -3.50
N TYR A 223 27.76 -17.53 -2.94
CA TYR A 223 27.98 -17.50 -1.50
C TYR A 223 26.93 -16.66 -0.76
N ARG A 224 26.57 -15.50 -1.31
CA ARG A 224 25.60 -14.59 -0.68
C ARG A 224 24.20 -15.21 -0.64
N LEU A 225 23.77 -15.81 -1.74
CA LEU A 225 22.46 -16.48 -1.81
C LEU A 225 22.40 -17.69 -0.89
N LYS A 226 23.48 -18.50 -0.78
CA LYS A 226 23.57 -19.60 0.18
C LYS A 226 23.41 -19.11 1.62
N ARG A 227 24.06 -18.00 1.98
CA ARG A 227 23.90 -17.41 3.33
C ARG A 227 22.47 -16.91 3.56
N ILE A 228 21.84 -16.32 2.56
CA ILE A 228 20.44 -15.87 2.67
C ILE A 228 19.52 -17.08 2.81
N ALA A 229 19.78 -18.20 2.16
CA ALA A 229 19.01 -19.44 2.36
C ALA A 229 19.10 -19.94 3.81
N GLU A 230 20.29 -19.90 4.41
CA GLU A 230 20.47 -20.24 5.83
C GLU A 230 19.71 -19.28 6.76
N LEU A 231 19.75 -17.96 6.46
CA LEU A 231 19.00 -16.94 7.20
C LEU A 231 17.49 -17.17 7.04
N TYR A 232 17.01 -17.51 5.85
CA TYR A 232 15.61 -17.83 5.58
C TYR A 232 15.13 -19.02 6.40
N LYS A 233 15.91 -20.10 6.42
CA LYS A 233 15.59 -21.31 7.20
C LYS A 233 15.48 -20.99 8.69
N GLU A 234 16.42 -20.23 9.24
CA GLU A 234 16.41 -19.84 10.64
C GLU A 234 15.27 -18.88 10.96
N TYR A 235 15.01 -17.92 10.05
CA TYR A 235 13.89 -16.99 10.16
C TYR A 235 12.55 -17.74 10.30
N GLN A 236 12.26 -18.66 9.39
CA GLN A 236 11.03 -19.49 9.48
C GLN A 236 10.97 -20.34 10.76
N SER A 237 12.12 -20.88 11.19
CA SER A 237 12.18 -21.64 12.44
C SER A 237 11.85 -20.78 13.66
N ARG A 238 12.35 -19.53 13.72
CA ARG A 238 12.06 -18.60 14.82
C ARG A 238 10.61 -18.14 14.81
N LEU A 239 10.06 -17.81 13.64
CA LEU A 239 8.64 -17.48 13.54
C LEU A 239 7.78 -18.62 14.08
N LYS A 240 8.04 -19.85 13.63
CA LYS A 240 7.29 -21.04 14.08
C LYS A 240 7.44 -21.28 15.58
N ALA A 241 8.64 -21.12 16.14
CA ALA A 241 8.88 -21.27 17.58
C ALA A 241 8.13 -20.23 18.41
N SER A 242 7.97 -19.01 17.89
CA SER A 242 7.20 -17.91 18.52
C SER A 242 5.70 -17.99 18.23
N ASN A 243 5.22 -19.07 17.60
CA ASN A 243 3.86 -19.16 17.07
C ASN A 243 3.46 -17.87 16.30
N ALA A 244 4.33 -17.41 15.40
CA ALA A 244 4.16 -16.20 14.63
C ALA A 244 4.22 -16.50 13.14
N VAL A 245 3.53 -15.65 12.35
CA VAL A 245 3.54 -15.66 10.90
C VAL A 245 3.79 -14.21 10.43
N ASP A 246 4.49 -14.03 9.31
CA ASP A 246 4.55 -12.73 8.66
C ASP A 246 3.42 -12.58 7.60
N PHE A 247 3.35 -11.42 6.94
CA PHE A 247 2.31 -11.16 5.95
C PHE A 247 2.34 -12.16 4.78
N ASP A 248 3.53 -12.54 4.34
CA ASP A 248 3.67 -13.50 3.22
C ASP A 248 3.24 -14.90 3.66
N ASP A 249 3.54 -15.30 4.91
CA ASP A 249 3.15 -16.58 5.49
C ASP A 249 1.63 -16.76 5.53
N ILE A 250 0.87 -15.69 5.76
CA ILE A 250 -0.60 -15.77 5.84
C ILE A 250 -1.17 -16.40 4.56
N ILE A 251 -0.73 -15.97 3.39
CA ILE A 251 -1.22 -16.51 2.12
C ILE A 251 -0.51 -17.81 1.79
N LEU A 252 0.81 -17.88 1.97
CA LEU A 252 1.61 -19.08 1.68
C LEU A 252 1.13 -20.31 2.43
N LEU A 253 0.96 -20.19 3.75
CA LEU A 253 0.52 -21.32 4.59
C LEU A 253 -0.92 -21.74 4.27
N THR A 254 -1.80 -20.78 3.92
CA THR A 254 -3.17 -21.09 3.46
C THR A 254 -3.13 -21.91 2.18
N VAL A 255 -2.34 -21.49 1.19
CA VAL A 255 -2.18 -22.21 -0.08
C VAL A 255 -1.60 -23.61 0.18
N GLN A 256 -0.58 -23.74 1.04
CA GLN A 256 0.01 -25.02 1.42
C GLN A 256 -1.03 -25.96 2.05
N ILE A 257 -1.84 -25.48 2.99
CA ILE A 257 -2.90 -26.28 3.62
C ILE A 257 -3.90 -26.76 2.56
N LEU A 258 -4.37 -25.89 1.68
CA LEU A 258 -5.32 -26.25 0.63
C LEU A 258 -4.73 -27.23 -0.39
N GLN A 259 -3.42 -27.22 -0.62
CA GLN A 259 -2.75 -28.17 -1.50
C GLN A 259 -2.51 -29.51 -0.84
N GLN A 260 -2.09 -29.54 0.44
CA GLN A 260 -1.69 -30.75 1.16
C GLN A 260 -2.87 -31.53 1.73
N PHE A 261 -3.94 -30.84 2.17
CA PHE A 261 -5.09 -31.46 2.83
C PHE A 261 -6.32 -31.40 1.95
N GLU A 262 -6.62 -32.52 1.29
CA GLU A 262 -7.73 -32.65 0.34
C GLU A 262 -9.10 -32.40 1.00
N ASP A 263 -9.29 -32.85 2.23
CA ASP A 263 -10.53 -32.67 3.01
C ASP A 263 -10.80 -31.19 3.28
N VAL A 264 -9.75 -30.40 3.58
CA VAL A 264 -9.85 -28.94 3.77
C VAL A 264 -10.15 -28.26 2.45
N ARG A 265 -9.42 -28.62 1.37
CA ARG A 265 -9.67 -28.08 0.03
C ARG A 265 -11.11 -28.33 -0.41
N ASP A 266 -11.59 -29.57 -0.30
CA ASP A 266 -12.94 -29.96 -0.65
C ASP A 266 -14.00 -29.19 0.14
N TYR A 267 -13.76 -28.98 1.45
CA TYR A 267 -14.66 -28.19 2.28
C TYR A 267 -14.82 -26.78 1.74
N TYR A 268 -13.72 -26.06 1.48
CA TYR A 268 -13.80 -24.67 0.99
C TYR A 268 -14.29 -24.58 -0.45
N GLN A 269 -13.98 -25.54 -1.31
CA GLN A 269 -14.51 -25.62 -2.68
C GLN A 269 -16.03 -25.90 -2.70
N ARG A 270 -16.55 -26.69 -1.78
CA ARG A 270 -18.03 -26.88 -1.66
C ARG A 270 -18.68 -25.65 -1.06
N LYS A 271 -18.01 -25.00 -0.11
CA LYS A 271 -18.54 -23.81 0.53
C LYS A 271 -18.67 -22.64 -0.46
N PHE A 272 -17.61 -22.34 -1.17
CA PHE A 272 -17.61 -21.19 -2.09
C PHE A 272 -18.03 -21.59 -3.49
N ARG A 273 -19.33 -21.45 -3.76
CA ARG A 273 -19.88 -21.66 -5.10
C ARG A 273 -19.45 -20.56 -6.08
N TYR A 274 -19.27 -19.33 -5.58
CA TYR A 274 -18.86 -18.16 -6.38
C TYR A 274 -17.65 -17.48 -5.75
N VAL A 275 -16.62 -17.28 -6.55
CA VAL A 275 -15.38 -16.60 -6.18
C VAL A 275 -15.27 -15.32 -7.01
N LEU A 276 -15.30 -14.15 -6.36
CA LEU A 276 -15.19 -12.86 -7.02
C LEU A 276 -13.94 -12.14 -6.52
N ILE A 277 -13.16 -11.54 -7.43
CA ILE A 277 -11.91 -10.85 -7.07
C ILE A 277 -11.87 -9.51 -7.75
N ASP A 278 -11.77 -8.44 -6.96
CA ASP A 278 -11.56 -7.09 -7.47
C ASP A 278 -10.06 -6.78 -7.60
N GLU A 279 -9.71 -5.80 -8.44
CA GLU A 279 -8.33 -5.35 -8.72
C GLU A 279 -7.37 -6.50 -9.10
N TYR A 280 -7.84 -7.47 -9.87
CA TYR A 280 -7.12 -8.71 -10.18
C TYR A 280 -5.74 -8.50 -10.82
N GLN A 281 -5.49 -7.37 -11.48
CA GLN A 281 -4.19 -7.01 -12.06
C GLN A 281 -3.09 -6.77 -11.02
N ASP A 282 -3.46 -6.60 -9.74
CA ASP A 282 -2.51 -6.40 -8.64
C ASP A 282 -2.18 -7.68 -7.88
N THR A 283 -2.71 -8.82 -8.31
CA THR A 283 -2.46 -10.12 -7.66
C THR A 283 -1.04 -10.62 -7.94
N ASN A 284 -0.42 -11.20 -6.90
CA ASN A 284 0.81 -11.97 -7.02
C ASN A 284 0.50 -13.46 -7.33
N HIS A 285 1.55 -14.27 -7.49
CA HIS A 285 1.39 -15.69 -7.83
C HIS A 285 0.65 -16.50 -6.75
N LEU A 286 0.91 -16.24 -5.45
CA LEU A 286 0.22 -16.94 -4.36
C LEU A 286 -1.27 -16.61 -4.31
N GLN A 287 -1.63 -15.35 -4.51
CA GLN A 287 -3.03 -14.89 -4.55
C GLN A 287 -3.79 -15.51 -5.73
N TYR A 288 -3.12 -15.62 -6.88
CA TYR A 288 -3.63 -16.32 -8.03
C TYR A 288 -3.88 -17.81 -7.72
N LEU A 289 -2.91 -18.52 -7.13
CA LEU A 289 -3.05 -19.92 -6.74
C LEU A 289 -4.19 -20.13 -5.74
N LEU A 290 -4.30 -19.25 -4.74
CA LEU A 290 -5.39 -19.28 -3.75
C LEU A 290 -6.75 -19.19 -4.45
N ALA A 291 -6.91 -18.21 -5.36
CA ALA A 291 -8.15 -18.02 -6.11
C ALA A 291 -8.51 -19.25 -6.94
N SER A 292 -7.54 -19.82 -7.66
CA SER A 292 -7.72 -21.03 -8.47
C SER A 292 -8.08 -22.24 -7.60
N LEU A 293 -7.44 -22.42 -6.45
CA LEU A 293 -7.76 -23.52 -5.52
C LEU A 293 -9.18 -23.41 -4.96
N LEU A 294 -9.63 -22.21 -4.62
CA LEU A 294 -10.98 -22.00 -4.08
C LEU A 294 -12.05 -22.20 -5.17
N ALA A 295 -11.79 -21.76 -6.41
CA ALA A 295 -12.74 -21.86 -7.50
C ALA A 295 -12.80 -23.25 -8.17
N GLY A 296 -11.86 -24.14 -7.89
CA GLY A 296 -11.57 -25.36 -8.66
C GLY A 296 -12.71 -26.36 -8.79
N ARG A 297 -13.78 -26.29 -7.97
CA ARG A 297 -14.92 -27.20 -8.05
C ARG A 297 -15.99 -26.75 -9.05
N TYR A 298 -16.34 -25.47 -9.01
CA TYR A 298 -17.47 -24.91 -9.78
C TYR A 298 -17.01 -24.05 -10.95
N GLU A 299 -15.77 -23.62 -10.97
CA GLU A 299 -15.18 -22.69 -11.92
C GLU A 299 -15.97 -21.36 -12.09
N ASN A 300 -16.85 -21.04 -11.13
CA ASN A 300 -17.59 -19.79 -11.07
C ASN A 300 -16.72 -18.68 -10.50
N ILE A 301 -15.66 -18.35 -11.24
CA ILE A 301 -14.71 -17.30 -10.88
C ILE A 301 -14.99 -16.04 -11.72
N CYS A 302 -15.22 -14.91 -11.04
CA CYS A 302 -15.37 -13.61 -11.67
C CYS A 302 -14.22 -12.69 -11.22
N VAL A 303 -13.33 -12.34 -12.14
CA VAL A 303 -12.23 -11.41 -11.85
C VAL A 303 -12.51 -10.07 -12.52
N VAL A 304 -12.31 -9.00 -11.73
CA VAL A 304 -12.48 -7.62 -12.16
C VAL A 304 -11.13 -6.93 -12.10
N GLY A 305 -10.73 -6.25 -13.15
CA GLY A 305 -9.44 -5.57 -13.15
C GLY A 305 -9.23 -4.63 -14.30
N ASP A 306 -8.20 -3.83 -14.17
CA ASP A 306 -7.71 -2.87 -15.14
C ASP A 306 -6.21 -3.09 -15.37
N ASP A 307 -5.85 -3.74 -16.47
CA ASP A 307 -4.46 -3.98 -16.84
C ASP A 307 -3.64 -2.68 -16.95
N ASP A 308 -4.29 -1.55 -17.28
CA ASP A 308 -3.66 -0.23 -17.33
C ASP A 308 -3.44 0.40 -15.94
N GLN A 309 -3.96 -0.22 -14.86
CA GLN A 309 -3.74 0.19 -13.46
C GLN A 309 -2.89 -0.79 -12.64
N SER A 310 -2.16 -1.70 -13.27
CA SER A 310 -1.20 -2.59 -12.59
C SER A 310 0.06 -1.82 -12.22
N ILE A 311 0.18 -1.43 -10.94
CA ILE A 311 1.24 -0.55 -10.40
C ILE A 311 1.91 -1.08 -9.14
N TYR A 312 1.74 -2.37 -8.81
CA TYR A 312 2.29 -3.00 -7.61
C TYR A 312 3.29 -4.13 -7.89
N ARG A 313 3.99 -4.09 -9.05
CA ARG A 313 5.04 -5.06 -9.40
C ARG A 313 6.13 -5.13 -8.32
N PHE A 314 6.49 -4.00 -7.72
CA PHE A 314 7.45 -3.92 -6.62
C PHE A 314 7.02 -4.68 -5.35
N ARG A 315 5.72 -5.07 -5.26
CA ARG A 315 5.13 -5.93 -4.22
C ARG A 315 4.84 -7.35 -4.72
N GLY A 316 5.44 -7.78 -5.83
CA GLY A 316 5.25 -9.11 -6.39
C GLY A 316 4.03 -9.27 -7.31
N ALA A 317 3.23 -8.21 -7.53
CA ALA A 317 2.12 -8.28 -8.47
C ALA A 317 2.58 -8.62 -9.89
N THR A 318 1.83 -9.45 -10.58
CA THR A 318 2.10 -9.79 -11.98
C THR A 318 0.89 -9.54 -12.88
N ILE A 319 1.06 -8.63 -13.82
CA ILE A 319 0.05 -8.32 -14.83
C ILE A 319 -0.33 -9.56 -15.67
N ARG A 320 0.54 -10.57 -15.72
CA ARG A 320 0.29 -11.81 -16.47
C ARG A 320 -0.97 -12.52 -16.01
N ASN A 321 -1.31 -12.45 -14.71
CA ASN A 321 -2.51 -13.10 -14.18
C ASN A 321 -3.78 -12.62 -14.92
N ILE A 322 -3.93 -11.33 -15.18
CA ILE A 322 -5.09 -10.81 -15.93
C ILE A 322 -4.93 -11.00 -17.44
N LEU A 323 -3.70 -10.91 -17.97
CA LEU A 323 -3.47 -11.08 -19.41
C LEU A 323 -3.67 -12.51 -19.87
N ASP A 324 -3.30 -13.50 -19.06
CA ASP A 324 -3.33 -14.92 -19.39
C ASP A 324 -4.61 -15.64 -18.90
N PHE A 325 -5.53 -14.93 -18.24
CA PHE A 325 -6.77 -15.51 -17.68
C PHE A 325 -7.55 -16.39 -18.68
N GLU A 326 -7.71 -15.94 -19.93
CA GLU A 326 -8.42 -16.69 -20.98
C GLU A 326 -7.67 -17.95 -21.43
N LYS A 327 -6.35 -18.01 -21.23
CA LYS A 327 -5.55 -19.21 -21.54
C LYS A 327 -5.71 -20.28 -20.48
N GLU A 328 -5.89 -19.86 -19.24
CA GLU A 328 -6.01 -20.74 -18.06
C GLU A 328 -7.42 -21.27 -17.91
N TYR A 329 -8.42 -20.41 -18.05
CA TYR A 329 -9.82 -20.77 -17.97
C TYR A 329 -10.41 -20.90 -19.38
N LYS A 330 -10.44 -22.13 -19.90
CA LYS A 330 -11.02 -22.41 -21.21
C LYS A 330 -12.51 -22.08 -21.22
N GLY A 331 -12.92 -21.22 -22.15
CA GLY A 331 -14.31 -20.76 -22.23
C GLY A 331 -14.62 -19.53 -21.38
N ALA A 332 -13.59 -18.90 -20.82
CA ALA A 332 -13.77 -17.65 -20.10
C ALA A 332 -14.42 -16.57 -20.97
N ARG A 333 -15.46 -15.93 -20.43
CA ARG A 333 -16.10 -14.79 -21.08
C ARG A 333 -15.36 -13.52 -20.69
N VAL A 334 -15.09 -12.63 -21.66
CA VAL A 334 -14.44 -11.33 -21.41
C VAL A 334 -15.41 -10.21 -21.77
N ILE A 335 -15.71 -9.35 -20.79
CA ILE A 335 -16.58 -8.18 -20.98
C ILE A 335 -15.73 -6.93 -20.71
N ARG A 336 -15.80 -5.93 -21.62
CA ARG A 336 -15.07 -4.67 -21.49
C ARG A 336 -15.99 -3.57 -20.99
N LEU A 337 -15.60 -2.90 -19.89
CA LEU A 337 -16.28 -1.74 -19.33
C LEU A 337 -15.47 -0.48 -19.66
N GLU A 338 -15.81 0.19 -20.77
CA GLU A 338 -15.04 1.32 -21.32
C GLU A 338 -15.68 2.68 -21.02
N GLN A 339 -16.98 2.71 -20.69
CA GLN A 339 -17.66 3.94 -20.35
C GLN A 339 -17.22 4.42 -18.95
N ASN A 340 -16.63 5.60 -18.91
CA ASN A 340 -16.18 6.25 -17.68
C ASN A 340 -17.27 7.22 -17.16
N TYR A 341 -17.52 7.18 -15.86
CA TYR A 341 -18.51 8.04 -15.17
C TYR A 341 -17.86 9.09 -14.25
N ARG A 342 -16.53 9.12 -14.21
CA ARG A 342 -15.75 9.96 -13.28
C ARG A 342 -15.28 11.25 -13.93
N SER A 343 -14.54 11.14 -15.01
CA SER A 343 -13.71 12.21 -15.59
C SER A 343 -14.36 12.83 -16.82
N THR A 344 -13.90 14.03 -17.20
CA THR A 344 -14.22 14.67 -18.48
C THR A 344 -13.44 14.03 -19.63
N GLN A 345 -13.87 14.26 -20.88
CA GLN A 345 -13.28 13.62 -22.05
C GLN A 345 -11.81 14.04 -22.28
N SER A 346 -11.46 15.33 -22.07
CA SER A 346 -10.07 15.80 -22.22
C SER A 346 -9.10 15.06 -21.32
N ILE A 347 -9.50 14.75 -20.07
CA ILE A 347 -8.69 13.97 -19.12
C ILE A 347 -8.53 12.52 -19.61
N LEU A 348 -9.61 11.93 -20.13
CA LEU A 348 -9.57 10.56 -20.64
C LEU A 348 -8.75 10.44 -21.93
N ASP A 349 -8.83 11.42 -22.81
CA ASP A 349 -8.05 11.43 -24.05
C ASP A 349 -6.54 11.53 -23.75
N ALA A 350 -6.16 12.35 -22.77
CA ALA A 350 -4.78 12.40 -22.28
C ALA A 350 -4.35 11.05 -21.67
N ALA A 351 -5.17 10.46 -20.81
CA ALA A 351 -4.89 9.16 -20.20
C ALA A 351 -4.76 8.05 -21.26
N ASN A 352 -5.69 8.02 -22.24
CA ASN A 352 -5.66 7.07 -23.37
C ASN A 352 -4.39 7.26 -24.24
N ALA A 353 -3.99 8.51 -24.49
CA ALA A 353 -2.81 8.80 -25.29
C ALA A 353 -1.53 8.31 -24.60
N VAL A 354 -1.35 8.64 -23.31
CA VAL A 354 -0.20 8.19 -22.51
C VAL A 354 -0.14 6.66 -22.48
N ILE A 355 -1.22 5.99 -22.09
CA ILE A 355 -1.19 4.54 -21.89
C ILE A 355 -1.10 3.74 -23.20
N SER A 356 -1.46 4.33 -24.33
CA SER A 356 -1.35 3.66 -25.66
C SER A 356 0.09 3.33 -26.04
N ASN A 357 1.09 3.96 -25.43
CA ASN A 357 2.50 3.68 -25.64
C ASN A 357 2.99 2.40 -24.93
N ASN A 358 2.16 1.74 -24.11
CA ASN A 358 2.47 0.43 -23.54
C ASN A 358 2.06 -0.69 -24.51
N HIS A 359 2.92 -1.72 -24.62
CA HIS A 359 2.67 -2.87 -25.49
C HIS A 359 1.98 -4.03 -24.75
N GLY A 360 2.29 -4.23 -23.46
CA GLY A 360 1.75 -5.31 -22.63
C GLY A 360 0.33 -5.02 -22.11
N ARG A 361 -0.70 -4.87 -23.00
CA ARG A 361 -2.08 -4.55 -22.60
C ARG A 361 -3.13 -5.26 -23.46
N LYS A 362 -4.32 -5.48 -22.88
CA LYS A 362 -5.46 -6.09 -23.60
C LYS A 362 -6.23 -5.11 -24.50
N GLY A 363 -5.87 -3.83 -24.52
CA GLY A 363 -6.45 -2.80 -25.38
C GLY A 363 -7.90 -2.47 -25.05
N LYS A 364 -8.10 -1.29 -24.47
CA LYS A 364 -9.40 -0.64 -24.25
C LYS A 364 -9.25 0.86 -24.44
N LYS A 365 -10.34 1.57 -24.72
CA LYS A 365 -10.35 3.01 -24.88
C LYS A 365 -11.47 3.60 -24.04
N LEU A 366 -11.12 4.42 -23.07
CA LEU A 366 -12.10 5.09 -22.22
C LEU A 366 -12.81 6.20 -22.97
N TRP A 367 -14.11 6.31 -22.74
CA TRP A 367 -14.96 7.40 -23.22
C TRP A 367 -15.99 7.77 -22.17
N THR A 368 -16.57 8.97 -22.23
CA THR A 368 -17.53 9.47 -21.24
C THR A 368 -18.63 10.33 -21.86
N ASN A 369 -19.75 10.44 -21.14
CA ASN A 369 -20.83 11.39 -21.43
C ASN A 369 -20.73 12.67 -20.56
N ASN A 370 -19.66 12.85 -19.78
CA ASN A 370 -19.49 14.00 -18.88
C ASN A 370 -19.07 15.30 -19.60
N GLY A 371 -19.06 15.29 -20.94
CA GLY A 371 -18.64 16.43 -21.77
C GLY A 371 -17.11 16.50 -21.96
N ALA A 372 -16.68 17.47 -22.77
CA ALA A 372 -15.26 17.65 -23.10
C ALA A 372 -14.42 18.03 -21.87
N GLY A 373 -14.92 18.94 -21.05
CA GLY A 373 -14.16 19.50 -19.91
C GLY A 373 -13.08 20.50 -20.37
N ASP A 374 -12.31 20.95 -19.40
CA ASP A 374 -11.21 21.88 -19.64
C ASP A 374 -9.95 21.16 -20.12
N ASN A 375 -9.08 21.90 -20.81
CA ASN A 375 -7.75 21.45 -21.15
C ASN A 375 -6.90 21.26 -19.90
N ILE A 376 -5.92 20.36 -19.98
CA ILE A 376 -4.96 20.08 -18.91
C ILE A 376 -4.03 21.29 -18.79
N LEU A 377 -3.93 21.82 -17.57
CA LEU A 377 -3.01 22.90 -17.28
C LEU A 377 -1.60 22.35 -17.05
N PHE A 378 -0.61 22.80 -17.82
CA PHE A 378 0.78 22.48 -17.59
C PHE A 378 1.55 23.73 -17.15
N TYR A 379 2.28 23.63 -16.02
CA TYR A 379 3.11 24.69 -15.49
C TYR A 379 4.58 24.28 -15.37
N GLU A 380 5.47 24.99 -16.06
CA GLU A 380 6.92 24.82 -15.96
C GLU A 380 7.48 25.84 -14.96
N ALA A 381 7.76 25.41 -13.75
CA ALA A 381 8.33 26.19 -12.67
C ALA A 381 9.85 26.39 -12.83
N TYR A 382 10.39 27.42 -12.18
CA TYR A 382 11.83 27.62 -12.12
C TYR A 382 12.48 26.60 -11.15
N ASN A 383 11.90 26.43 -9.96
CA ASN A 383 12.33 25.47 -8.94
C ASN A 383 11.13 24.93 -8.15
N GLU A 384 11.40 24.04 -7.19
CA GLU A 384 10.39 23.40 -6.33
C GLU A 384 9.60 24.41 -5.48
N SER A 385 10.20 25.52 -5.10
CA SER A 385 9.51 26.56 -4.31
C SER A 385 8.55 27.37 -5.19
N ASP A 386 8.92 27.66 -6.43
CA ASP A 386 8.06 28.32 -7.42
C ASP A 386 6.88 27.39 -7.79
N GLU A 387 7.13 26.11 -8.01
CA GLU A 387 6.10 25.08 -8.22
C GLU A 387 5.09 25.07 -7.07
N ALA A 388 5.57 25.02 -5.82
CA ALA A 388 4.74 24.99 -4.63
C ALA A 388 3.92 26.27 -4.45
N ASN A 389 4.49 27.44 -4.75
CA ASN A 389 3.79 28.71 -4.70
C ASN A 389 2.70 28.81 -5.76
N PHE A 390 2.98 28.35 -6.99
CA PHE A 390 1.99 28.29 -8.05
C PHE A 390 0.79 27.42 -7.65
N VAL A 391 1.04 26.22 -7.15
CA VAL A 391 -0.02 25.31 -6.70
C VAL A 391 -0.84 25.91 -5.54
N ALA A 392 -0.16 26.49 -4.52
CA ALA A 392 -0.84 27.12 -3.39
C ALA A 392 -1.73 28.30 -3.83
N ASN A 393 -1.23 29.17 -4.71
CA ASN A 393 -1.99 30.30 -5.21
C ASN A 393 -3.20 29.88 -6.07
N ASN A 394 -3.04 28.85 -6.91
CA ASN A 394 -4.15 28.31 -7.68
C ASN A 394 -5.24 27.74 -6.77
N ILE A 395 -4.87 26.93 -5.77
CA ILE A 395 -5.82 26.35 -4.81
C ILE A 395 -6.57 27.47 -4.07
N LEU A 396 -5.90 28.52 -3.59
CA LEU A 396 -6.56 29.66 -2.94
C LEU A 396 -7.54 30.36 -3.85
N THR A 397 -7.18 30.53 -5.12
CA THR A 397 -8.04 31.20 -6.11
C THR A 397 -9.26 30.37 -6.45
N GLU A 398 -9.08 29.05 -6.67
CA GLU A 398 -10.15 28.15 -7.09
C GLU A 398 -11.06 27.71 -5.93
N SER A 399 -10.49 27.55 -4.73
CA SER A 399 -11.26 27.16 -3.53
C SER A 399 -12.10 28.29 -2.95
N HIS A 400 -11.77 29.55 -3.29
CA HIS A 400 -12.35 30.74 -2.63
C HIS A 400 -12.28 30.67 -1.09
N GLY A 401 -11.26 29.97 -0.55
CA GLY A 401 -11.07 29.76 0.88
C GLY A 401 -11.98 28.70 1.52
N LYS A 402 -12.67 27.88 0.72
CA LYS A 402 -13.55 26.79 1.15
C LYS A 402 -13.36 25.56 0.25
N ASN A 403 -13.87 24.41 0.70
CA ASN A 403 -13.83 23.16 -0.08
C ASN A 403 -12.41 22.70 -0.43
N PHE A 404 -11.45 22.86 0.47
CA PHE A 404 -10.09 22.39 0.29
C PHE A 404 -10.00 20.86 0.07
N LYS A 405 -10.98 20.10 0.56
CA LYS A 405 -11.11 18.65 0.34
C LYS A 405 -11.28 18.25 -1.13
N ASP A 406 -11.67 19.18 -2.00
CA ASP A 406 -11.83 18.96 -3.43
C ASP A 406 -10.48 18.92 -4.18
N PHE A 407 -9.37 19.21 -3.51
CA PHE A 407 -8.04 19.32 -4.09
C PHE A 407 -7.11 18.21 -3.60
N ALA A 408 -6.44 17.54 -4.54
CA ALA A 408 -5.41 16.56 -4.24
C ALA A 408 -4.09 16.88 -4.94
N ILE A 409 -2.97 16.68 -4.22
CA ILE A 409 -1.62 16.80 -4.76
C ILE A 409 -0.98 15.42 -4.77
N LEU A 410 -0.61 14.98 -5.96
CA LEU A 410 -0.01 13.68 -6.21
C LEU A 410 1.47 13.86 -6.57
N TYR A 411 2.32 13.10 -5.92
CA TYR A 411 3.76 13.09 -6.14
C TYR A 411 4.33 11.68 -6.20
N ARG A 412 5.53 11.54 -6.78
CA ARG A 412 6.19 10.23 -6.93
C ARG A 412 6.83 9.77 -5.62
N THR A 413 7.41 10.68 -4.85
CA THR A 413 8.11 10.39 -3.59
C THR A 413 7.69 11.35 -2.49
N ASN A 414 7.64 10.86 -1.24
CA ASN A 414 7.25 11.66 -0.08
C ASN A 414 8.16 12.89 0.15
N ALA A 415 9.43 12.85 -0.28
CA ALA A 415 10.33 14.00 -0.13
C ALA A 415 9.84 15.27 -0.88
N GLN A 416 8.99 15.12 -1.89
CA GLN A 416 8.43 16.23 -2.64
C GLN A 416 7.38 17.03 -1.83
N SER A 417 6.78 16.43 -0.79
CA SER A 417 5.79 17.10 0.05
C SER A 417 6.36 18.30 0.81
N ASN A 418 7.65 18.29 1.15
CA ASN A 418 8.25 19.31 2.00
C ASN A 418 8.08 20.75 1.45
N ALA A 419 8.29 20.95 0.15
CA ALA A 419 8.11 22.27 -0.49
C ALA A 419 6.63 22.72 -0.44
N MET A 420 5.70 21.77 -0.69
CA MET A 420 4.26 22.03 -0.62
C MET A 420 3.82 22.38 0.80
N GLU A 421 4.27 21.61 1.81
CA GLU A 421 3.97 21.86 3.22
C GLU A 421 4.40 23.27 3.65
N TYR A 422 5.62 23.68 3.23
CA TYR A 422 6.12 25.01 3.53
C TYR A 422 5.27 26.11 2.89
N ALA A 423 4.89 25.95 1.62
CA ALA A 423 4.02 26.89 0.92
C ALA A 423 2.63 26.97 1.57
N PHE A 424 2.02 25.83 1.90
CA PHE A 424 0.69 25.77 2.51
C PHE A 424 0.65 26.39 3.91
N LYS A 425 1.65 26.10 4.76
CA LYS A 425 1.78 26.74 6.08
C LYS A 425 1.87 28.25 5.96
N ARG A 426 2.63 28.77 4.99
CA ARG A 426 2.76 30.20 4.75
C ARG A 426 1.46 30.84 4.24
N CYS A 427 0.69 30.13 3.42
CA CYS A 427 -0.56 30.60 2.85
C CYS A 427 -1.79 30.32 3.73
N GLY A 428 -1.64 29.64 4.88
CA GLY A 428 -2.74 29.27 5.75
C GLY A 428 -3.69 28.21 5.16
N ILE A 429 -3.22 27.39 4.22
CA ILE A 429 -4.01 26.33 3.58
C ILE A 429 -4.01 25.11 4.49
N PRO A 430 -5.17 24.60 4.94
CA PRO A 430 -5.24 23.35 5.69
C PRO A 430 -4.88 22.17 4.75
N TYR A 431 -4.01 21.29 5.21
CA TYR A 431 -3.61 20.12 4.43
C TYR A 431 -3.40 18.90 5.32
N ARG A 432 -3.39 17.73 4.71
CA ARG A 432 -3.00 16.46 5.33
C ARG A 432 -2.25 15.57 4.34
N ILE A 433 -1.34 14.76 4.87
CA ILE A 433 -0.53 13.84 4.09
C ILE A 433 -1.01 12.43 4.37
N ILE A 434 -1.38 11.69 3.31
CA ILE A 434 -1.66 10.26 3.39
C ILE A 434 -0.35 9.50 3.17
N GLY A 435 -0.05 8.52 4.06
CA GLY A 435 1.20 7.76 4.04
C GLY A 435 2.31 8.39 4.87
N GLY A 436 1.97 9.24 5.86
CA GLY A 436 2.87 9.72 6.91
C GLY A 436 3.19 8.64 7.96
N THR A 437 3.73 9.03 9.12
CA THR A 437 3.96 8.07 10.22
C THR A 437 2.62 7.53 10.72
N ARG A 438 2.41 6.22 10.58
CA ARG A 438 1.16 5.55 10.95
C ARG A 438 0.88 5.68 12.42
N PHE A 439 -0.40 5.82 12.80
CA PHE A 439 -0.81 5.84 14.21
C PHE A 439 -0.32 4.60 14.96
N PHE A 440 -0.54 3.42 14.38
CA PHE A 440 -0.14 2.15 14.97
C PHE A 440 1.39 1.89 14.95
N ASP A 441 2.17 2.69 14.23
CA ASP A 441 3.64 2.62 14.22
C ASP A 441 4.29 3.48 15.32
N ARG A 442 3.53 4.34 16.00
CA ARG A 442 4.02 5.15 17.10
C ARG A 442 4.50 4.27 18.27
N ALA A 443 5.63 4.65 18.89
CA ALA A 443 6.31 3.81 19.88
C ALA A 443 5.39 3.41 21.04
N GLU A 444 4.64 4.35 21.58
CA GLU A 444 3.72 4.16 22.70
C GLU A 444 2.52 3.29 22.33
N VAL A 445 2.02 3.41 21.11
CA VAL A 445 0.93 2.57 20.59
C VAL A 445 1.44 1.13 20.39
N LYS A 446 2.63 0.96 19.80
CA LYS A 446 3.28 -0.35 19.67
C LYS A 446 3.56 -1.02 21.01
N ASP A 447 3.89 -0.25 22.06
CA ASP A 447 4.07 -0.80 23.40
C ASP A 447 2.75 -1.38 23.92
N MET A 448 1.64 -0.67 23.77
CA MET A 448 0.33 -1.16 24.20
C MET A 448 -0.15 -2.35 23.37
N LEU A 449 0.03 -2.31 22.06
CA LEU A 449 -0.26 -3.45 21.20
C LEU A 449 0.60 -4.67 21.56
N ALA A 450 1.87 -4.48 21.93
CA ALA A 450 2.72 -5.59 22.38
C ALA A 450 2.21 -6.23 23.68
N TYR A 451 1.65 -5.46 24.62
CA TYR A 451 0.95 -6.03 25.78
C TYR A 451 -0.24 -6.89 25.36
N LEU A 452 -1.10 -6.35 24.50
CA LEU A 452 -2.28 -7.07 24.01
C LEU A 452 -1.90 -8.36 23.29
N TRP A 453 -0.84 -8.32 22.46
CA TRP A 453 -0.32 -9.52 21.78
C TRP A 453 0.23 -10.56 22.75
N VAL A 454 1.04 -10.16 23.75
CA VAL A 454 1.60 -11.11 24.75
C VAL A 454 0.48 -11.73 25.59
N ILE A 455 -0.58 -10.97 25.91
CA ILE A 455 -1.77 -11.48 26.58
C ILE A 455 -2.49 -12.52 25.72
N SER A 456 -2.53 -12.35 24.40
CA SER A 456 -3.12 -13.31 23.45
C SER A 456 -2.21 -14.49 23.16
N ASN A 457 -0.89 -14.28 23.00
CA ASN A 457 0.10 -15.28 22.64
C ASN A 457 1.36 -15.17 23.54
N ARG A 458 1.51 -16.10 24.51
CA ARG A 458 2.65 -16.16 25.42
C ARG A 458 3.97 -16.55 24.74
N ALA A 459 3.91 -17.14 23.55
CA ALA A 459 5.10 -17.59 22.83
C ALA A 459 5.77 -16.45 22.02
N ASP A 460 5.18 -15.25 21.99
CA ASP A 460 5.72 -14.11 21.27
C ASP A 460 6.90 -13.45 22.01
N ASP A 461 8.05 -14.04 21.85
CA ASP A 461 9.29 -13.59 22.50
C ASP A 461 9.69 -12.15 22.09
N LEU A 462 9.40 -11.76 20.84
CA LEU A 462 9.74 -10.43 20.33
C LEU A 462 8.98 -9.32 21.08
N ARG A 463 7.68 -9.50 21.23
CA ARG A 463 6.83 -8.54 21.92
C ARG A 463 7.00 -8.60 23.43
N LEU A 464 7.26 -9.78 23.97
CA LEU A 464 7.61 -9.93 25.38
C LEU A 464 8.87 -9.13 25.75
N LYS A 465 9.95 -9.24 24.95
CA LYS A 465 11.17 -8.44 25.14
C LYS A 465 10.91 -6.94 25.09
N ARG A 466 9.95 -6.50 24.31
CA ARG A 466 9.58 -5.09 24.22
C ARG A 466 8.96 -4.55 25.49
N ILE A 467 8.06 -5.31 26.12
CA ILE A 467 7.25 -4.83 27.26
C ILE A 467 7.78 -5.21 28.63
N ILE A 468 8.67 -6.18 28.74
CA ILE A 468 9.10 -6.75 30.05
C ILE A 468 9.66 -5.69 31.00
N ASN A 469 10.29 -4.63 30.47
CA ASN A 469 10.80 -3.48 31.22
C ASN A 469 10.22 -2.13 30.77
N GLN A 470 9.07 -2.12 30.15
CA GLN A 470 8.37 -0.91 29.67
C GLN A 470 6.92 -0.95 30.16
N PRO A 471 6.53 -0.16 31.19
CA PRO A 471 7.32 0.77 32.03
C PRO A 471 8.50 0.15 32.76
N PRO A 472 9.45 0.96 33.25
CA PRO A 472 10.63 0.46 33.96
C PRO A 472 10.27 -0.38 35.20
N ARG A 473 10.69 -1.66 35.20
CA ARG A 473 10.46 -2.62 36.31
C ARG A 473 11.77 -3.09 36.95
N GLY A 474 12.90 -2.50 36.55
CA GLY A 474 14.21 -2.92 36.98
C GLY A 474 14.65 -4.28 36.43
N ILE A 475 14.09 -4.69 35.31
CA ILE A 475 14.49 -5.87 34.52
C ILE A 475 15.40 -5.37 33.40
N GLY A 476 16.70 -5.30 33.66
CA GLY A 476 17.68 -4.74 32.73
C GLY A 476 18.08 -5.70 31.62
N ALA A 477 18.78 -5.19 30.59
CA ALA A 477 19.24 -5.95 29.41
C ALA A 477 20.00 -7.24 29.78
N LYS A 478 20.87 -7.19 30.82
CA LYS A 478 21.62 -8.38 31.32
C LYS A 478 20.70 -9.50 31.80
N THR A 479 19.54 -9.14 32.40
CA THR A 479 18.56 -10.14 32.83
C THR A 479 17.91 -10.77 31.62
N VAL A 480 17.54 -9.99 30.62
CA VAL A 480 16.95 -10.45 29.36
C VAL A 480 17.94 -11.38 28.62
N GLU A 481 19.21 -10.99 28.49
CA GLU A 481 20.26 -11.84 27.89
C GLU A 481 20.44 -13.17 28.62
N THR A 482 20.28 -13.17 29.95
CA THR A 482 20.37 -14.42 30.74
C THR A 482 19.16 -15.31 30.48
N ILE A 483 17.95 -14.73 30.38
CA ILE A 483 16.73 -15.46 30.01
C ILE A 483 16.89 -16.04 28.59
N GLU A 484 17.36 -15.27 27.61
CA GLU A 484 17.61 -15.73 26.23
C GLU A 484 18.57 -16.95 26.21
N ARG A 485 19.65 -16.91 27.00
CA ARG A 485 20.60 -18.04 27.09
C ARG A 485 19.95 -19.29 27.71
N LEU A 486 19.12 -19.14 28.73
CA LEU A 486 18.39 -20.25 29.35
C LEU A 486 17.37 -20.85 28.40
N CYS A 487 16.66 -20.04 27.64
CA CYS A 487 15.72 -20.47 26.60
C CYS A 487 16.43 -21.21 25.48
N ALA A 488 17.55 -20.68 24.98
CA ALA A 488 18.36 -21.34 23.96
C ALA A 488 18.88 -22.72 24.43
N ALA A 489 19.22 -22.87 25.72
CA ALA A 489 19.66 -24.14 26.29
C ALA A 489 18.53 -25.15 26.50
N SER A 490 17.29 -24.68 26.77
CA SER A 490 16.14 -25.50 27.08
C SER A 490 15.18 -25.73 25.91
N GLY A 491 15.30 -24.97 24.83
CA GLY A 491 14.36 -24.99 23.69
C GLY A 491 12.96 -24.47 24.02
N LYS A 492 12.82 -23.69 25.10
CA LYS A 492 11.52 -23.16 25.57
C LYS A 492 11.35 -21.68 25.21
N PRO A 493 10.11 -21.16 25.03
CA PRO A 493 9.84 -19.74 24.87
C PRO A 493 10.28 -18.92 26.07
N LEU A 494 10.58 -17.62 25.87
CA LEU A 494 11.02 -16.74 26.97
C LEU A 494 10.03 -16.69 28.13
N TYR A 495 8.74 -16.67 27.86
CA TYR A 495 7.71 -16.60 28.88
C TYR A 495 7.77 -17.78 29.86
N SER A 496 8.16 -18.97 29.42
CA SER A 496 8.28 -20.14 30.30
C SER A 496 9.42 -19.99 31.33
N VAL A 497 10.48 -19.25 31.03
CA VAL A 497 11.54 -18.93 31.99
C VAL A 497 11.13 -17.73 32.86
N VAL A 498 10.41 -16.76 32.31
CA VAL A 498 9.91 -15.58 33.03
C VAL A 498 8.85 -15.96 34.05
N SER A 499 7.99 -16.95 33.74
CA SER A 499 6.91 -17.42 34.63
C SER A 499 7.37 -18.36 35.74
N ASP A 500 8.54 -18.98 35.59
CA ASP A 500 9.12 -19.87 36.61
C ASP A 500 10.61 -19.53 36.89
N PRO A 501 10.90 -18.29 37.32
CA PRO A 501 12.28 -17.84 37.47
C PRO A 501 13.03 -18.51 38.63
N TYR A 502 12.32 -19.04 39.63
CA TYR A 502 12.92 -19.72 40.78
C TYR A 502 13.52 -21.07 40.43
N SER A 503 13.11 -21.71 39.37
CA SER A 503 13.73 -22.93 38.85
C SER A 503 15.12 -22.72 38.26
N TYR A 504 15.53 -21.45 38.08
CA TYR A 504 16.81 -21.10 37.45
C TYR A 504 17.70 -20.29 38.44
N PRO A 505 18.78 -20.87 39.01
CA PRO A 505 19.65 -20.19 39.95
C PRO A 505 20.23 -18.87 39.43
N ALA A 506 20.45 -18.76 38.12
CA ALA A 506 20.94 -17.54 37.48
C ALA A 506 19.93 -16.37 37.54
N MET A 507 18.66 -16.64 37.84
CA MET A 507 17.59 -15.64 37.92
C MET A 507 17.26 -15.18 39.34
N GLU A 508 17.86 -15.75 40.39
CA GLU A 508 17.53 -15.52 41.81
C GLU A 508 17.37 -14.04 42.15
N ARG A 509 18.32 -13.19 41.72
CA ARG A 509 18.30 -11.73 41.97
C ARG A 509 17.14 -10.99 41.28
N SER A 510 16.62 -11.53 40.19
CA SER A 510 15.56 -10.91 39.39
C SER A 510 14.22 -11.64 39.52
N ALA A 511 14.20 -12.79 40.24
CA ALA A 511 13.05 -13.68 40.30
C ALA A 511 11.77 -12.98 40.75
N GLN A 512 11.82 -12.18 41.81
CA GLN A 512 10.64 -11.47 42.31
C GLN A 512 10.10 -10.46 41.30
N LYS A 513 10.98 -9.76 40.56
CA LYS A 513 10.54 -8.80 39.54
C LYS A 513 9.89 -9.51 38.32
N LEU A 514 10.44 -10.66 37.92
CA LEU A 514 9.89 -11.50 36.89
C LEU A 514 8.53 -12.07 37.27
N MET A 515 8.42 -12.57 38.52
CA MET A 515 7.12 -13.06 39.06
C MET A 515 6.07 -11.96 39.10
N ASN A 516 6.42 -10.74 39.51
CA ASN A 516 5.48 -9.61 39.52
C ASN A 516 5.01 -9.29 38.11
N PHE A 517 5.90 -9.37 37.13
CA PHE A 517 5.52 -9.19 35.71
C PHE A 517 4.63 -10.33 35.22
N THR A 518 4.93 -11.57 35.57
CA THR A 518 4.08 -12.73 35.23
C THR A 518 2.68 -12.59 35.80
N VAL A 519 2.57 -12.27 37.10
CA VAL A 519 1.27 -12.04 37.75
C VAL A 519 0.47 -10.96 37.03
N LEU A 520 1.11 -9.83 36.67
CA LEU A 520 0.47 -8.77 35.89
C LEU A 520 -0.10 -9.28 34.56
N ILE A 521 0.67 -10.07 33.80
CA ILE A 521 0.24 -10.60 32.50
C ILE A 521 -0.91 -11.60 32.67
N GLU A 522 -0.85 -12.48 33.68
CA GLU A 522 -1.91 -13.47 33.92
C GLU A 522 -3.22 -12.81 34.42
N GLU A 523 -3.13 -11.83 35.34
CA GLU A 523 -4.29 -11.05 35.76
C GLU A 523 -4.94 -10.32 34.59
N CYS A 524 -4.14 -9.71 33.70
CA CYS A 524 -4.66 -9.05 32.49
C CYS A 524 -5.29 -10.05 31.53
N ALA A 525 -4.79 -11.28 31.45
CA ALA A 525 -5.36 -12.34 30.61
C ALA A 525 -6.73 -12.82 31.14
N GLU A 526 -6.90 -12.92 32.45
CA GLU A 526 -8.18 -13.23 33.08
C GLU A 526 -9.22 -12.12 32.80
N LEU A 527 -8.78 -10.86 32.93
CA LEU A 527 -9.64 -9.70 32.63
C LEU A 527 -10.05 -9.64 31.17
N ALA A 528 -9.15 -9.99 30.25
CA ALA A 528 -9.46 -10.03 28.80
C ALA A 528 -10.56 -11.05 28.43
N GLN A 529 -10.78 -12.06 29.29
CA GLN A 529 -11.85 -13.05 29.11
C GLN A 529 -13.17 -12.65 29.77
N THR A 530 -13.12 -11.75 30.75
CA THR A 530 -14.28 -11.40 31.59
C THR A 530 -14.86 -10.03 31.32
N LEU A 531 -14.07 -9.08 30.87
CA LEU A 531 -14.49 -7.71 30.60
C LEU A 531 -14.72 -7.46 29.09
N PRO A 532 -15.63 -6.52 28.74
CA PRO A 532 -15.70 -5.99 27.38
C PRO A 532 -14.33 -5.38 26.97
N LEU A 533 -13.94 -5.52 25.72
CA LEU A 533 -12.62 -5.09 25.21
C LEU A 533 -12.25 -3.63 25.54
N PRO A 534 -13.14 -2.63 25.44
CA PRO A 534 -12.83 -1.25 25.81
C PRO A 534 -12.53 -1.07 27.30
N ASP A 535 -13.25 -1.80 28.18
CA ASP A 535 -13.09 -1.75 29.64
C ASP A 535 -11.82 -2.52 30.06
N PHE A 536 -11.56 -3.66 29.42
CA PHE A 536 -10.32 -4.39 29.58
C PHE A 536 -9.09 -3.52 29.24
N TYR A 537 -9.17 -2.75 28.15
CA TYR A 537 -8.06 -1.86 27.75
C TYR A 537 -7.80 -0.76 28.80
N GLU A 538 -8.82 -0.18 29.40
CA GLU A 538 -8.67 0.79 30.50
C GLU A 538 -7.98 0.15 31.72
N GLU A 539 -8.42 -1.03 32.12
CA GLU A 539 -7.77 -1.77 33.21
C GLU A 539 -6.31 -2.11 32.89
N LEU A 540 -6.01 -2.49 31.64
CA LEU A 540 -4.65 -2.73 31.18
C LEU A 540 -3.77 -1.48 31.33
N LEU A 541 -4.26 -0.31 30.95
CA LEU A 541 -3.54 0.97 31.09
C LEU A 541 -3.20 1.28 32.56
N ILE A 542 -4.16 1.03 33.46
CA ILE A 542 -3.99 1.27 34.90
C ILE A 542 -3.00 0.27 35.51
N ARG A 543 -3.20 -1.04 35.27
CA ARG A 543 -2.40 -2.12 35.88
C ARG A 543 -0.97 -2.15 35.40
N THR A 544 -0.73 -1.87 34.13
CA THR A 544 0.64 -1.78 33.59
C THR A 544 1.43 -0.60 34.16
N GLY A 545 0.74 0.44 34.64
CA GLY A 545 1.34 1.70 35.08
C GLY A 545 1.86 2.56 33.92
N TYR A 546 1.45 2.28 32.69
CA TYR A 546 1.95 2.97 31.49
C TYR A 546 1.52 4.45 31.48
N VAL A 547 0.25 4.72 31.80
CA VAL A 547 -0.29 6.07 31.91
C VAL A 547 0.46 6.86 33.00
N LYS A 548 0.64 6.25 34.18
CA LYS A 548 1.39 6.88 35.28
C LYS A 548 2.82 7.27 34.89
N MET A 549 3.53 6.40 34.17
CA MET A 549 4.87 6.66 33.65
C MET A 549 4.90 7.89 32.72
N LEU A 550 3.89 8.06 31.85
CA LEU A 550 3.80 9.21 30.96
C LEU A 550 3.42 10.51 31.70
N GLU A 551 2.61 10.42 32.74
CA GLU A 551 2.16 11.56 33.55
C GLU A 551 3.26 12.06 34.53
N GLU A 552 4.23 11.23 34.91
CA GLU A 552 5.33 11.62 35.84
C GLU A 552 6.23 12.72 35.27
N LYS A 553 6.30 12.87 33.94
CA LYS A 553 7.07 13.93 33.27
C LYS A 553 6.11 14.78 32.44
N ASP A 554 5.85 15.99 32.94
CA ASP A 554 4.93 16.94 32.27
C ASP A 554 5.62 17.67 31.10
N GLU A 555 6.10 16.88 30.13
CA GLU A 555 6.67 17.34 28.86
C GLU A 555 5.60 17.27 27.75
N LEU A 556 5.64 18.23 26.81
CA LEU A 556 4.69 18.27 25.69
C LEU A 556 4.65 16.96 24.89
N GLU A 557 5.81 16.32 24.73
CA GLU A 557 5.94 15.03 24.06
C GLU A 557 5.18 13.91 24.79
N ASN A 558 5.28 13.85 26.12
CA ASN A 558 4.59 12.84 26.91
C ASN A 558 3.07 13.06 26.95
N ARG A 559 2.60 14.31 26.88
CA ARG A 559 1.17 14.61 26.72
C ARG A 559 0.64 14.07 25.39
N THR A 560 1.37 14.29 24.30
CA THR A 560 1.00 13.74 22.97
C THR A 560 1.00 12.21 22.97
N ARG A 561 2.00 11.58 23.63
CA ARG A 561 2.04 10.12 23.77
C ARG A 561 0.85 9.59 24.59
N LEU A 562 0.48 10.29 25.65
CA LEU A 562 -0.70 9.94 26.46
C LEU A 562 -1.99 10.03 25.66
N GLU A 563 -2.15 11.07 24.85
CA GLU A 563 -3.29 11.21 23.93
C GLU A 563 -3.33 10.04 22.93
N ASN A 564 -2.19 9.65 22.36
CA ASN A 564 -2.12 8.51 21.44
C ASN A 564 -2.49 7.18 22.10
N VAL A 565 -2.03 6.96 23.33
CA VAL A 565 -2.38 5.74 24.09
C VAL A 565 -3.88 5.70 24.40
N ARG A 566 -4.48 6.85 24.75
CA ARG A 566 -5.93 6.94 24.97
C ARG A 566 -6.74 6.79 23.69
N GLU A 567 -6.23 7.32 22.58
CA GLU A 567 -6.89 7.21 21.26
C GLU A 567 -6.93 5.76 20.75
N LEU A 568 -6.03 4.88 21.16
CA LEU A 568 -6.13 3.45 20.82
C LEU A 568 -7.45 2.83 21.34
N LYS A 569 -8.03 3.36 22.44
CA LYS A 569 -9.35 2.95 22.89
C LYS A 569 -10.44 3.23 21.88
N SER A 570 -10.38 4.39 21.19
CA SER A 570 -11.35 4.72 20.13
C SER A 570 -11.30 3.67 19.00
N SER A 571 -10.10 3.20 18.63
CA SER A 571 -9.96 2.11 17.65
C SER A 571 -10.58 0.79 18.14
N ILE A 572 -10.44 0.48 19.43
CA ILE A 572 -11.07 -0.72 20.05
C ILE A 572 -12.59 -0.59 20.04
N VAL A 573 -13.14 0.56 20.39
CA VAL A 573 -14.61 0.81 20.38
C VAL A 573 -15.15 0.65 18.96
N ASN A 574 -14.50 1.27 17.97
CA ASN A 574 -14.89 1.14 16.57
C ASN A 574 -14.89 -0.32 16.09
N TYR A 575 -13.86 -1.10 16.48
CA TYR A 575 -13.84 -2.53 16.18
C TYR A 575 -15.02 -3.27 16.80
N VAL A 576 -15.31 -3.02 18.10
CA VAL A 576 -16.42 -3.69 18.81
C VAL A 576 -17.78 -3.37 18.21
N GLU A 577 -17.97 -2.14 17.73
CA GLU A 577 -19.24 -1.71 17.09
C GLU A 577 -19.44 -2.36 15.70
N ASN A 578 -18.35 -2.70 15.00
CA ASN A 578 -18.40 -3.22 13.63
C ASN A 578 -18.17 -4.73 13.51
N ALA A 579 -17.74 -5.40 14.58
CA ALA A 579 -17.47 -6.83 14.57
C ALA A 579 -18.67 -7.66 15.02
N ASP A 580 -19.02 -8.71 14.30
CA ASP A 580 -20.12 -9.64 14.65
C ASP A 580 -19.88 -10.33 16.00
N THR A 581 -18.64 -10.69 16.28
CA THR A 581 -18.16 -11.33 17.51
C THR A 581 -16.85 -10.71 17.94
N PRO A 582 -16.87 -9.60 18.69
CA PRO A 582 -15.66 -8.89 19.06
C PRO A 582 -14.79 -9.72 20.01
N THR A 583 -13.54 -9.96 19.64
CA THR A 583 -12.53 -10.67 20.42
C THR A 583 -11.21 -9.93 20.41
N LEU A 584 -10.36 -10.12 21.43
CA LEU A 584 -9.02 -9.55 21.46
C LEU A 584 -8.18 -9.98 20.25
N SER A 585 -8.23 -11.26 19.90
CA SER A 585 -7.53 -11.81 18.75
C SER A 585 -7.99 -11.18 17.43
N GLY A 586 -9.31 -10.99 17.26
CA GLY A 586 -9.87 -10.35 16.06
C GLY A 586 -9.47 -8.88 15.94
N PHE A 587 -9.47 -8.12 17.04
CA PHE A 587 -8.97 -6.74 17.06
C PHE A 587 -7.49 -6.67 16.62
N LEU A 588 -6.66 -7.51 17.19
CA LEU A 588 -5.23 -7.55 16.86
C LEU A 588 -4.97 -7.95 15.40
N GLU A 589 -5.77 -8.83 14.86
CA GLU A 589 -5.73 -9.21 13.43
C GLU A 589 -6.14 -8.04 12.54
N GLU A 590 -7.21 -7.33 12.87
CA GLU A 590 -7.63 -6.14 12.14
C GLU A 590 -6.53 -5.07 12.11
N ILE A 591 -5.92 -4.78 13.27
CA ILE A 591 -4.81 -3.82 13.34
C ILE A 591 -3.61 -4.28 12.49
N ALA A 592 -3.26 -5.56 12.50
CA ALA A 592 -2.15 -6.09 11.72
C ALA A 592 -2.38 -5.94 10.22
N LEU A 593 -3.63 -6.01 9.77
CA LEU A 593 -4.02 -5.88 8.37
C LEU A 593 -4.41 -4.44 7.95
N TYR A 594 -4.30 -3.48 8.86
CA TYR A 594 -4.71 -2.09 8.65
C TYR A 594 -3.80 -1.34 7.69
N THR A 595 -4.37 -0.52 6.79
CA THR A 595 -3.64 0.30 5.82
C THR A 595 -3.87 1.79 6.04
N ASP A 596 -2.91 2.65 5.62
CA ASP A 596 -2.97 4.12 5.81
C ASP A 596 -4.17 4.78 5.12
N ILE A 597 -4.70 4.16 4.05
CA ILE A 597 -5.86 4.68 3.31
C ILE A 597 -7.13 4.61 4.15
N GLU A 598 -7.17 3.71 5.14
CA GLU A 598 -8.33 3.50 6.01
C GLU A 598 -8.54 4.65 7.00
N GLN A 599 -7.48 5.38 7.36
CA GLN A 599 -7.57 6.59 8.21
C GLN A 599 -8.02 7.85 7.44
N TYR A 600 -8.26 7.72 6.12
CA TYR A 600 -8.65 8.86 5.31
C TYR A 600 -10.10 9.28 5.62
N ASP A 601 -10.25 10.29 6.49
CA ASP A 601 -11.52 10.98 6.71
C ASP A 601 -11.83 11.90 5.50
N GLN A 602 -12.81 11.55 4.70
CA GLN A 602 -13.19 12.30 3.49
C GLN A 602 -13.89 13.62 3.79
N ASP A 603 -14.38 13.82 5.02
CA ASP A 603 -15.23 14.97 5.38
C ASP A 603 -14.42 16.17 5.90
N ALA A 604 -13.19 15.97 6.36
CA ALA A 604 -12.34 17.07 6.79
C ALA A 604 -11.95 17.99 5.62
N ASP A 605 -12.25 19.29 5.75
CA ASP A 605 -11.96 20.28 4.69
C ASP A 605 -10.48 20.67 4.66
N ALA A 606 -9.65 19.83 4.05
CA ALA A 606 -8.23 20.02 3.89
C ALA A 606 -7.73 19.45 2.56
N VAL A 607 -6.73 20.12 1.95
CA VAL A 607 -6.04 19.62 0.75
C VAL A 607 -5.36 18.29 1.07
N VAL A 608 -5.54 17.32 0.20
CA VAL A 608 -4.98 15.97 0.39
C VAL A 608 -3.68 15.85 -0.40
N MET A 609 -2.62 15.43 0.28
CA MET A 609 -1.30 15.24 -0.32
C MET A 609 -0.90 13.78 -0.17
N MET A 610 -0.49 13.11 -1.27
CA MET A 610 -0.14 11.70 -1.24
C MET A 610 0.76 11.29 -2.41
N THR A 611 1.35 10.11 -2.30
CA THR A 611 2.02 9.51 -3.47
C THR A 611 0.99 9.08 -4.52
N MET A 612 1.40 9.05 -5.79
CA MET A 612 0.54 8.55 -6.89
C MET A 612 0.06 7.11 -6.64
N HIS A 613 0.88 6.27 -5.99
CA HIS A 613 0.48 4.91 -5.61
C HIS A 613 -0.66 4.90 -4.57
N SER A 614 -0.58 5.78 -3.58
CA SER A 614 -1.62 5.90 -2.54
C SER A 614 -2.93 6.48 -3.09
N ALA A 615 -2.89 7.14 -4.24
CA ALA A 615 -4.07 7.71 -4.89
C ALA A 615 -4.93 6.66 -5.62
N LYS A 616 -4.43 5.43 -5.79
CA LYS A 616 -5.22 4.35 -6.39
C LYS A 616 -6.48 4.08 -5.56
N GLY A 617 -7.63 3.99 -6.23
CA GLY A 617 -8.95 3.84 -5.58
C GLY A 617 -9.61 5.15 -5.15
N LEU A 618 -8.87 6.27 -5.07
CA LEU A 618 -9.40 7.59 -4.73
C LEU A 618 -9.73 8.40 -5.98
N GLU A 619 -10.50 9.52 -5.79
CA GLU A 619 -10.88 10.41 -6.88
C GLU A 619 -11.21 11.81 -6.34
N PHE A 620 -10.80 12.86 -7.05
CA PHE A 620 -10.92 14.24 -6.60
C PHE A 620 -11.41 15.15 -7.74
N PRO A 621 -12.20 16.20 -7.45
CA PRO A 621 -12.56 17.20 -8.45
C PRO A 621 -11.35 17.82 -9.13
N ASN A 622 -10.32 18.22 -8.35
CA ASN A 622 -9.12 18.92 -8.82
C ASN A 622 -7.87 18.15 -8.41
N VAL A 623 -7.03 17.77 -9.36
CA VAL A 623 -5.79 17.01 -9.13
C VAL A 623 -4.59 17.77 -9.67
N TYR A 624 -3.58 17.92 -8.84
CA TYR A 624 -2.26 18.42 -9.18
C TYR A 624 -1.26 17.27 -9.15
N VAL A 625 -0.59 17.01 -10.27
CA VAL A 625 0.51 16.03 -10.36
C VAL A 625 1.81 16.80 -10.44
N ILE A 626 2.60 16.80 -9.39
CA ILE A 626 3.79 17.61 -9.25
C ILE A 626 5.07 16.83 -9.53
N GLY A 627 6.11 17.54 -10.01
CA GLY A 627 7.42 16.93 -10.27
C GLY A 627 7.42 16.00 -11.48
N MET A 628 6.73 16.38 -12.54
CA MET A 628 6.74 15.67 -13.83
C MET A 628 8.07 15.90 -14.56
N GLU A 629 9.13 15.20 -14.11
CA GLU A 629 10.52 15.41 -14.54
C GLU A 629 11.23 14.10 -14.82
N GLU A 630 12.03 14.02 -15.89
CA GLU A 630 12.90 12.88 -16.18
C GLU A 630 13.86 12.62 -15.02
N GLY A 631 13.93 11.38 -14.57
CA GLY A 631 14.75 10.97 -13.43
C GLY A 631 14.04 11.07 -12.08
N LEU A 632 12.89 11.75 -12.01
CA LEU A 632 12.00 11.79 -10.85
C LEU A 632 10.70 11.03 -11.15
N PHE A 633 10.03 11.40 -12.25
CA PHE A 633 8.86 10.70 -12.76
C PHE A 633 8.80 10.83 -14.30
N PRO A 634 9.22 9.80 -15.05
CA PRO A 634 9.66 8.47 -14.60
C PRO A 634 10.96 8.48 -13.78
N GLY A 635 11.07 7.54 -12.85
CA GLY A 635 12.25 7.40 -11.99
C GLY A 635 13.51 6.98 -12.75
N MET A 636 14.72 7.33 -12.24
CA MET A 636 16.00 6.97 -12.88
C MET A 636 16.16 5.47 -13.16
N ARG A 637 15.58 4.60 -12.33
CA ARG A 637 15.70 3.14 -12.49
C ARG A 637 14.93 2.60 -13.69
N SER A 638 13.83 3.24 -14.04
CA SER A 638 12.99 2.85 -15.18
C SER A 638 13.55 3.32 -16.52
N ILE A 639 14.51 4.27 -16.51
CA ILE A 639 15.15 4.74 -17.73
C ILE A 639 16.11 3.65 -18.23
N GLY A 640 15.75 3.03 -19.36
CA GLY A 640 16.52 1.93 -19.97
C GLY A 640 15.94 0.53 -19.72
N ASP A 641 14.91 0.40 -18.87
CA ASP A 641 14.15 -0.83 -18.68
C ASP A 641 12.73 -0.65 -19.24
N PRO A 642 12.36 -1.33 -20.36
CA PRO A 642 11.04 -1.17 -20.96
C PRO A 642 9.89 -1.59 -20.05
N GLU A 643 10.04 -2.64 -19.24
CA GLU A 643 8.98 -3.13 -18.35
C GLU A 643 8.75 -2.18 -17.17
N GLU A 644 9.82 -1.65 -16.57
CA GLU A 644 9.74 -0.63 -15.53
C GLU A 644 9.15 0.69 -16.08
N MET A 645 9.48 1.06 -17.32
CA MET A 645 8.91 2.24 -17.97
C MET A 645 7.41 2.07 -18.24
N GLU A 646 6.96 0.88 -18.62
CA GLU A 646 5.53 0.60 -18.77
C GLU A 646 4.79 0.71 -17.43
N GLU A 647 5.41 0.29 -16.32
CA GLU A 647 4.81 0.46 -14.97
C GLU A 647 4.73 1.93 -14.55
N GLU A 648 5.79 2.72 -14.75
CA GLU A 648 5.75 4.18 -14.50
C GLU A 648 4.69 4.87 -15.37
N ARG A 649 4.47 4.40 -16.62
CA ARG A 649 3.41 4.93 -17.48
C ARG A 649 2.01 4.54 -16.98
N ARG A 650 1.82 3.32 -16.45
CA ARG A 650 0.56 2.95 -15.76
C ARG A 650 0.33 3.81 -14.52
N LEU A 651 1.40 4.14 -13.78
CA LEU A 651 1.31 5.04 -12.64
C LEU A 651 0.90 6.46 -13.07
N CYS A 652 1.40 6.95 -14.21
CA CYS A 652 0.97 8.20 -14.80
C CYS A 652 -0.52 8.15 -15.20
N TYR A 653 -0.95 7.08 -15.86
CA TYR A 653 -2.35 6.84 -16.19
C TYR A 653 -3.24 6.82 -14.94
N VAL A 654 -2.79 6.16 -13.85
CA VAL A 654 -3.50 6.18 -12.56
C VAL A 654 -3.61 7.61 -12.06
N ALA A 655 -2.52 8.38 -12.02
CA ALA A 655 -2.52 9.76 -11.51
C ALA A 655 -3.48 10.66 -12.30
N ILE A 656 -3.45 10.61 -13.63
CA ILE A 656 -4.34 11.37 -14.52
C ILE A 656 -5.80 11.02 -14.26
N THR A 657 -6.13 9.73 -14.17
CA THR A 657 -7.50 9.24 -14.00
C THR A 657 -8.07 9.43 -12.59
N ARG A 658 -7.32 10.05 -11.66
CA ARG A 658 -7.87 10.47 -10.36
C ARG A 658 -8.66 11.76 -10.45
N ALA A 659 -8.42 12.57 -11.50
CA ALA A 659 -9.12 13.83 -11.72
C ALA A 659 -10.54 13.62 -12.26
N LYS A 660 -11.51 14.33 -11.68
CA LYS A 660 -12.89 14.39 -12.16
C LYS A 660 -13.07 15.55 -13.16
N LYS A 661 -12.63 16.75 -12.79
CA LYS A 661 -12.92 17.99 -13.53
C LYS A 661 -11.66 18.66 -14.06
N HIS A 662 -10.69 18.90 -13.18
CA HIS A 662 -9.48 19.66 -13.52
C HIS A 662 -8.22 18.85 -13.21
N LEU A 663 -7.30 18.85 -14.16
CA LEU A 663 -5.98 18.25 -14.03
C LEU A 663 -4.91 19.31 -14.30
N THR A 664 -3.98 19.45 -13.35
CA THR A 664 -2.80 20.30 -13.47
C THR A 664 -1.54 19.45 -13.35
N LEU A 665 -0.65 19.56 -14.32
CA LEU A 665 0.66 18.90 -14.33
C LEU A 665 1.74 19.96 -14.11
N THR A 666 2.71 19.71 -13.22
CA THR A 666 3.79 20.67 -12.99
C THR A 666 5.16 20.02 -13.02
N CYS A 667 6.17 20.77 -13.42
CA CYS A 667 7.58 20.38 -13.32
C CYS A 667 8.42 21.58 -12.91
N ALA A 668 9.63 21.32 -12.38
CA ALA A 668 10.61 22.36 -12.08
C ALA A 668 11.88 22.15 -12.93
N LYS A 669 12.45 23.26 -13.47
CA LYS A 669 13.71 23.21 -14.25
C LYS A 669 14.89 22.76 -13.41
N GLN A 670 14.90 23.12 -12.14
CA GLN A 670 15.86 22.64 -11.16
C GLN A 670 15.13 22.28 -9.86
N ARG A 671 15.57 21.22 -9.23
CA ARG A 671 14.96 20.71 -7.99
C ARG A 671 16.02 20.24 -7.02
N MET A 672 15.90 20.63 -5.76
CA MET A 672 16.72 20.11 -4.67
C MET A 672 15.97 18.97 -3.94
N LEU A 673 16.53 17.77 -4.01
CA LEU A 673 16.06 16.61 -3.24
C LEU A 673 17.24 15.97 -2.52
N TYR A 674 17.04 15.59 -1.26
CA TYR A 674 18.07 14.97 -0.42
C TYR A 674 19.40 15.75 -0.38
N GLY A 675 19.31 17.11 -0.38
CA GLY A 675 20.47 17.99 -0.36
C GLY A 675 21.25 18.09 -1.68
N ARG A 676 20.71 17.57 -2.78
CA ARG A 676 21.33 17.65 -4.12
C ARG A 676 20.38 18.36 -5.07
N THR A 677 20.91 19.36 -5.77
CA THR A 677 20.17 20.06 -6.84
C THR A 677 20.41 19.33 -8.15
N SER A 678 19.33 18.94 -8.81
CA SER A 678 19.32 18.38 -10.17
C SER A 678 18.63 19.35 -11.14
N VAL A 679 19.06 19.32 -12.41
CA VAL A 679 18.43 20.01 -13.53
C VAL A 679 17.88 18.92 -14.44
N ASN A 680 16.55 18.83 -14.49
CA ASN A 680 15.85 17.80 -15.22
C ASN A 680 15.05 18.40 -16.38
N ARG A 681 14.85 17.61 -17.43
CA ARG A 681 13.84 17.92 -18.46
C ARG A 681 12.47 17.57 -17.91
N HIS A 682 11.41 18.17 -18.47
CA HIS A 682 10.06 17.71 -18.20
C HIS A 682 9.89 16.24 -18.60
N SER A 683 8.99 15.57 -17.93
CA SER A 683 8.69 14.14 -18.13
C SER A 683 8.25 13.86 -19.57
N ARG A 684 8.73 12.76 -20.14
CA ARG A 684 8.26 12.25 -21.44
C ARG A 684 6.74 12.00 -21.48
N PHE A 685 6.13 11.72 -20.35
CA PHE A 685 4.68 11.51 -20.27
C PHE A 685 3.88 12.77 -20.64
N ILE A 686 4.46 13.97 -20.50
CA ILE A 686 3.86 15.22 -20.97
C ILE A 686 3.89 15.28 -22.51
N GLU A 687 4.98 14.81 -23.11
CA GLU A 687 5.13 14.76 -24.59
C GLU A 687 4.22 13.71 -25.23
N GLU A 688 3.79 12.71 -24.47
CA GLU A 688 2.86 11.66 -24.89
C GLU A 688 1.39 12.13 -24.91
N ILE A 689 1.09 13.30 -24.29
CA ILE A 689 -0.26 13.90 -24.33
C ILE A 689 -0.37 14.79 -25.58
N PRO A 690 -1.46 14.68 -26.37
CA PRO A 690 -1.70 15.54 -27.53
C PRO A 690 -1.61 17.03 -27.16
N PRO A 691 -0.86 17.84 -27.91
CA PRO A 691 -0.63 19.25 -27.59
C PRO A 691 -1.92 20.08 -27.50
N GLU A 692 -2.94 19.74 -28.25
CA GLU A 692 -4.25 20.38 -28.24
C GLU A 692 -5.02 20.25 -26.91
N LEU A 693 -4.67 19.24 -26.11
CA LEU A 693 -5.26 19.00 -24.79
C LEU A 693 -4.51 19.77 -23.67
N ILE A 694 -3.36 20.37 -23.98
CA ILE A 694 -2.51 21.03 -22.99
C ILE A 694 -2.58 22.55 -23.14
N THR A 695 -2.81 23.24 -22.04
CA THR A 695 -2.64 24.69 -21.93
C THR A 695 -1.40 24.99 -21.10
N GLY A 696 -0.33 25.49 -21.75
CA GLY A 696 0.96 25.72 -21.09
C GLY A 696 1.07 27.10 -20.45
N LYS A 697 1.61 27.15 -19.22
CA LYS A 697 2.11 28.37 -18.57
C LYS A 697 3.57 28.14 -18.16
N LYS A 698 4.42 29.18 -18.35
CA LYS A 698 5.83 29.15 -17.89
C LYS A 698 6.00 30.17 -16.79
N ALA A 699 6.89 29.90 -15.85
CA ALA A 699 7.28 30.86 -14.83
C ALA A 699 7.79 32.14 -15.51
N GLU A 700 7.24 33.27 -15.15
CA GLU A 700 7.85 34.55 -15.46
C GLU A 700 9.16 34.65 -14.66
N LEU A 701 10.28 34.91 -15.35
CA LEU A 701 11.55 35.20 -14.68
C LEU A 701 11.27 36.29 -13.64
N PRO A 702 11.68 36.13 -12.37
CA PRO A 702 11.54 37.21 -11.40
C PRO A 702 12.20 38.43 -12.01
N LYS A 703 11.42 39.52 -12.19
CA LYS A 703 11.95 40.82 -12.62
C LYS A 703 13.07 41.11 -11.63
N THR A 704 14.29 41.02 -12.10
CA THR A 704 15.48 41.38 -11.33
C THR A 704 15.18 42.71 -10.66
N TYR A 705 15.25 42.71 -9.33
CA TYR A 705 15.11 43.92 -8.53
C TYR A 705 16.06 44.95 -9.11
N GLN A 706 15.56 45.88 -9.93
CA GLN A 706 16.33 47.04 -10.31
C GLN A 706 16.57 47.81 -9.00
N LYS A 707 17.79 47.75 -8.50
CA LYS A 707 18.21 48.65 -7.44
C LYS A 707 17.76 50.07 -7.80
N PRO A 708 17.08 50.79 -6.89
CA PRO A 708 16.76 52.19 -7.14
C PRO A 708 18.04 52.90 -7.55
N ALA A 709 17.96 53.64 -8.66
CA ALA A 709 19.08 54.40 -9.18
C ALA A 709 19.61 55.33 -8.10
N GLN A 710 20.83 55.08 -7.64
CA GLN A 710 21.54 56.03 -6.80
C GLN A 710 21.80 57.32 -7.64
N PRO A 711 21.70 58.50 -7.04
CA PRO A 711 21.93 59.76 -7.79
C PRO A 711 23.35 59.75 -8.35
N GLN A 712 23.44 60.05 -9.63
CA GLN A 712 24.68 60.14 -10.39
C GLN A 712 25.58 61.23 -9.79
N HIS A 713 26.61 60.84 -9.07
CA HIS A 713 27.79 61.68 -8.90
C HIS A 713 28.65 61.55 -10.17
N GLN A 714 28.85 62.64 -10.91
CA GLN A 714 29.74 62.73 -12.05
C GLN A 714 31.17 62.29 -11.65
N PRO A 715 31.79 61.33 -12.33
CA PRO A 715 33.19 60.98 -12.07
C PRO A 715 34.10 61.97 -12.76
N ARG A 716 34.98 62.59 -11.99
CA ARG A 716 36.18 63.23 -12.51
C ARG A 716 37.05 62.19 -13.23
N ALA A 717 37.45 62.50 -14.46
CA ALA A 717 38.31 61.65 -15.26
C ALA A 717 39.67 61.42 -14.56
N TRP A 718 39.96 60.16 -14.37
CA TRP A 718 41.31 59.62 -14.22
C TRP A 718 41.53 58.61 -15.32
N THR A 719 42.34 59.01 -16.32
CA THR A 719 42.93 58.10 -17.29
C THR A 719 43.95 57.26 -16.64
N ASP A 720 43.68 55.95 -16.59
CA ASP A 720 44.76 54.98 -16.74
C ASP A 720 44.18 53.66 -17.24
N SER A 721 44.81 53.20 -18.29
CA SER A 721 44.58 52.00 -19.06
C SER A 721 44.84 50.73 -18.28
N PHE A 722 43.81 49.92 -18.01
CA PHE A 722 44.03 48.48 -17.70
C PHE A 722 43.31 47.65 -18.78
N GLN A 723 44.09 47.12 -19.68
CA GLN A 723 43.72 46.01 -20.56
C GLN A 723 43.47 44.77 -19.70
N THR A 724 42.21 44.32 -19.65
CA THR A 724 41.85 42.98 -19.11
C THR A 724 42.38 41.92 -20.08
N ARG A 725 43.58 41.39 -19.82
CA ARG A 725 44.01 40.15 -20.37
C ARG A 725 43.14 39.02 -19.75
N LYS A 726 42.36 38.33 -20.58
CA LYS A 726 41.87 36.98 -20.28
C LYS A 726 43.07 36.06 -20.21
N THR A 727 43.63 35.84 -19.03
CA THR A 727 44.56 34.77 -18.75
C THR A 727 43.74 33.49 -18.56
N GLN A 728 43.73 32.60 -19.53
CA GLN A 728 43.48 31.20 -19.29
C GLN A 728 44.53 30.75 -18.26
N ALA A 729 44.08 30.47 -17.02
CA ALA A 729 44.94 29.85 -16.03
C ALA A 729 45.33 28.46 -16.54
N ALA A 730 46.62 28.29 -16.84
CA ALA A 730 47.19 26.98 -17.15
C ALA A 730 46.97 26.07 -15.92
N LEU A 731 46.56 24.83 -16.16
CA LEU A 731 46.45 23.82 -15.10
C LEU A 731 47.77 23.77 -14.32
N PRO A 732 47.74 23.85 -12.96
CA PRO A 732 48.97 23.68 -12.16
C PRO A 732 49.62 22.33 -12.49
N ASP A 733 50.93 22.32 -12.77
CA ASP A 733 51.64 21.11 -13.15
C ASP A 733 51.96 20.25 -11.91
N PHE A 734 50.91 19.58 -11.41
CA PHE A 734 51.07 18.61 -10.33
C PHE A 734 51.24 17.21 -10.89
N ARG A 735 52.22 16.45 -10.34
CA ARG A 735 52.53 15.09 -10.78
C ARG A 735 52.47 14.11 -9.61
N LYS A 736 52.23 12.85 -9.92
CA LYS A 736 52.36 11.79 -8.93
C LYS A 736 53.78 11.77 -8.34
N GLY A 737 53.86 11.77 -7.02
CA GLY A 737 55.11 11.80 -6.27
C GLY A 737 55.53 13.22 -5.83
N ASP A 738 54.87 14.28 -6.28
CA ASP A 738 55.17 15.65 -5.82
C ASP A 738 54.83 15.76 -4.31
N MET A 739 55.76 16.36 -3.58
CA MET A 739 55.51 16.80 -2.19
C MET A 739 54.88 18.18 -2.19
N ILE A 740 53.84 18.34 -1.40
CA ILE A 740 53.10 19.60 -1.30
C ILE A 740 52.82 19.96 0.15
N VAL A 741 52.58 21.21 0.38
CA VAL A 741 52.03 21.74 1.64
C VAL A 741 50.70 22.44 1.33
N HIS A 742 49.67 22.02 2.03
CA HIS A 742 48.33 22.62 1.98
C HIS A 742 48.07 23.40 3.25
N ASP A 743 47.55 24.62 3.14
CA ASP A 743 47.35 25.54 4.28
C ASP A 743 46.52 24.92 5.41
N THR A 744 45.56 24.07 5.08
CA THR A 744 44.64 23.44 6.07
C THR A 744 45.06 22.03 6.47
N PHE A 745 45.67 21.26 5.57
CA PHE A 745 45.91 19.83 5.76
C PHE A 745 47.39 19.49 6.00
N GLY A 746 48.28 20.49 5.92
CA GLY A 746 49.70 20.32 6.15
C GLY A 746 50.44 19.64 4.97
N ARG A 747 51.56 19.01 5.30
CA ARG A 747 52.42 18.36 4.33
C ARG A 747 51.82 17.06 3.84
N GLY A 748 51.97 16.78 2.51
CA GLY A 748 51.46 15.55 1.91
C GLY A 748 52.15 15.25 0.56
N MET A 749 51.95 14.01 0.08
CA MET A 749 52.47 13.53 -1.20
C MET A 749 51.33 13.19 -2.15
N ILE A 750 51.42 13.60 -3.40
CA ILE A 750 50.45 13.28 -4.46
C ILE A 750 50.56 11.83 -4.87
N LEU A 751 49.57 11.00 -4.59
CA LEU A 751 49.51 9.59 -4.93
C LEU A 751 49.06 9.34 -6.37
N SER A 752 48.06 10.14 -6.82
CA SER A 752 47.55 10.02 -8.19
C SER A 752 47.00 11.37 -8.68
N VAL A 753 47.03 11.56 -10.02
CA VAL A 753 46.49 12.72 -10.73
C VAL A 753 45.58 12.21 -11.83
N LEU A 754 44.28 12.45 -11.71
CA LEU A 754 43.25 12.05 -12.68
C LEU A 754 42.78 13.31 -13.44
N LYS A 755 43.09 13.42 -14.73
CA LYS A 755 42.62 14.55 -15.57
C LYS A 755 41.12 14.45 -15.82
N MET A 756 40.39 15.53 -15.56
CA MET A 756 38.95 15.66 -15.72
C MET A 756 38.61 16.94 -16.51
N GLY A 757 38.61 16.84 -17.84
CA GLY A 757 38.37 17.99 -18.71
C GLY A 757 39.40 19.12 -18.52
N ASN A 758 39.00 20.29 -18.10
CA ASN A 758 39.82 21.48 -17.83
C ASN A 758 40.38 21.53 -16.38
N ASP A 759 40.25 20.49 -15.57
CA ASP A 759 40.75 20.37 -14.21
C ASP A 759 41.40 18.97 -13.99
N ALA A 760 41.97 18.72 -12.82
CA ALA A 760 42.47 17.43 -12.41
C ALA A 760 42.12 17.12 -10.96
N MET A 761 41.76 15.89 -10.69
CA MET A 761 41.58 15.40 -9.32
C MET A 761 42.88 14.84 -8.81
N LEU A 762 43.36 15.39 -7.69
CA LEU A 762 44.57 14.98 -7.01
C LEU A 762 44.20 14.10 -5.81
N GLU A 763 44.77 12.94 -5.70
CA GLU A 763 44.73 12.11 -4.51
C GLU A 763 46.02 12.30 -3.71
N ILE A 764 45.93 12.83 -2.50
CA ILE A 764 47.09 13.28 -1.72
C ILE A 764 47.07 12.60 -0.36
N ALA A 765 48.17 11.95 0.01
CA ALA A 765 48.40 11.42 1.33
C ALA A 765 49.05 12.52 2.21
N PHE A 766 48.32 13.05 3.16
CA PHE A 766 48.79 14.03 4.13
C PHE A 766 49.28 13.35 5.39
N ASP A 767 50.38 13.88 5.99
CA ASP A 767 51.06 13.29 7.15
C ASP A 767 50.16 13.22 8.41
N GLN A 768 49.22 14.18 8.59
CA GLN A 768 48.39 14.30 9.78
C GLN A 768 46.93 13.91 9.61
N VAL A 769 46.38 13.95 8.37
CA VAL A 769 44.91 13.81 8.15
C VAL A 769 44.58 12.69 7.16
N GLY A 770 45.56 11.86 6.80
CA GLY A 770 45.40 10.73 5.86
C GLY A 770 45.16 11.16 4.43
N THR A 771 44.65 10.24 3.60
CA THR A 771 44.46 10.49 2.16
C THR A 771 43.21 11.30 1.88
N LYS A 772 43.33 12.39 1.07
CA LYS A 772 42.27 13.25 0.62
C LYS A 772 42.26 13.39 -0.91
N ARG A 773 41.09 13.64 -1.47
CA ARG A 773 40.92 13.93 -2.89
C ARG A 773 40.53 15.40 -3.07
N LEU A 774 41.32 16.16 -3.85
CA LEU A 774 41.14 17.59 -4.05
C LEU A 774 41.15 17.90 -5.56
N MET A 775 40.38 18.88 -5.99
CA MET A 775 40.43 19.39 -7.37
C MET A 775 41.62 20.36 -7.53
N ALA A 776 42.44 20.17 -8.54
CA ALA A 776 43.68 20.90 -8.74
C ALA A 776 43.51 22.40 -8.82
N CYS A 777 42.52 22.87 -9.61
CA CYS A 777 42.23 24.32 -9.73
C CYS A 777 41.77 24.94 -8.41
N ALA A 778 40.92 24.25 -7.65
CA ALA A 778 40.40 24.73 -6.37
C ALA A 778 41.46 24.70 -5.25
N ALA A 779 42.36 23.68 -5.29
CA ALA A 779 43.41 23.51 -4.30
C ALA A 779 44.66 24.37 -4.59
N ALA A 780 44.90 24.77 -5.83
CA ALA A 780 46.10 25.53 -6.26
C ALA A 780 46.30 26.84 -5.49
N ALA A 781 45.20 27.48 -5.10
CA ALA A 781 45.25 28.75 -4.31
C ALA A 781 45.73 28.55 -2.85
N ARG A 782 45.73 27.30 -2.35
CA ARG A 782 46.04 26.94 -0.94
C ARG A 782 47.08 25.83 -0.81
N MET A 783 47.79 25.50 -1.92
CA MET A 783 48.71 24.38 -1.99
C MET A 783 49.95 24.76 -2.77
N HIS A 784 51.11 24.52 -2.18
CA HIS A 784 52.42 24.82 -2.76
C HIS A 784 53.27 23.55 -2.84
N LYS A 785 54.06 23.40 -3.94
CA LYS A 785 55.07 22.34 -4.00
C LYS A 785 56.25 22.70 -3.09
N THR A 786 56.78 21.70 -2.39
CA THR A 786 57.98 21.82 -1.56
C THR A 786 59.18 21.30 -2.30
#